data_1fd0a14bd4e531aed09ed96fa12262a7
#
_entry.id   1fd0a14bd4e531aed09ed96fa12262a7
#
_cell.length_a   1.000
_cell.length_b   1.000
_cell.length_c   1.000
_cell.angle_alpha   90.00
_cell.angle_beta   90.00
_cell.angle_gamma   90.00
#
_symmetry.space_group_name_H-M   'P 1'
#
loop_
_entity.id
_entity.type
_entity.pdbx_description
1 polymer ?
#
loop_
_entity_poly.entity_id
_entity_poly.type
_entity_poly.pdbx_seq_one_letter_code
_entity_poly.pdbx_strand_id
1 'polypeptide(L)'
;MSAYLRASSRALLLAAAASALPALAHAEEAGALVDAVIVTANPNPEDPPVVAGARRRLSETPGAVAVVSAEAYQDRYAQGLAETLRDVPGVFAQKKWGDDTRLAIRGSGIGNPNHNRGTLLAQDGVPFNEADGYGDFQLIDPLIARYTEVYKGGNALRFGGALLGGAINFVTPTGKDAAARNLLRLDGGSYDLLRGHGEVARVIGDWDVFGAATAITANGWREQSDQTAQHVSLNVGRSFGGENEVRLILSGHNVDQEIPGALSLDDALTHPKRAAPGNIANEYQRNMRSLRGALQSRWRLADNAVFEGGVYAAWKDLDHPIFQVIDQESRNWGAFGRVQFDGALAGRPADLFVGASLRKGDLDALQWVNLKSSRGDKRADSAQNATALDVFAEGRVFVTDELAVVGGGTLGSAKRKFRNNLNHTADRAVTYEWFAPRIGLLWQAPDGAQAFANLTRSVEPPNFSALVQTGPYVGFAPLKPQDAWTAEIGTRGRRGAFTWDVALYRAEIENELLNYVVTPEIPAATFNAGQTIHQGVEAGLDWRIGPVRLRQTYTWSDFRFDGDSVYGDNRLPVVPEHLYRAELRYDHPQGWFVAPSLEWSMADTYVDYANTLKAPGYAVWSLNAGWRGPGGVSLFVEARNLADKRYVSNFSAVTNASAPGVSTVVFFPGEGRSVFGGVAWAF
;
A
#
# COMPACT_ATOMS: atom_id res chain seq x y z
N MET A 1 0.83 -39.76 -15.24
CA MET A 1 0.26 -39.01 -16.36
C MET A 1 -0.03 -37.50 -16.05
N SER A 2 -0.28 -37.14 -14.81
CA SER A 2 -0.57 -35.74 -14.42
C SER A 2 0.64 -34.77 -14.42
N ALA A 3 1.86 -35.26 -14.27
CA ALA A 3 3.08 -34.44 -14.21
C ALA A 3 3.63 -34.02 -15.59
N TYR A 4 3.36 -34.81 -16.63
CA TYR A 4 3.83 -34.53 -17.99
C TYR A 4 3.01 -33.45 -18.73
N LEU A 5 1.73 -33.30 -18.37
CA LEU A 5 0.86 -32.25 -18.94
C LEU A 5 1.15 -30.85 -18.35
N ARG A 6 1.71 -30.80 -17.12
CA ARG A 6 2.06 -29.52 -16.47
C ARG A 6 3.40 -28.92 -16.97
N ALA A 7 4.33 -29.78 -17.44
CA ALA A 7 5.60 -29.31 -18.00
C ALA A 7 5.44 -28.77 -19.45
N SER A 8 4.50 -29.30 -20.22
CA SER A 8 4.27 -28.90 -21.62
C SER A 8 3.56 -27.55 -21.76
N SER A 9 2.68 -27.16 -20.81
CA SER A 9 2.02 -25.84 -20.82
C SER A 9 2.98 -24.71 -20.44
N ARG A 10 3.99 -24.98 -19.59
CA ARG A 10 5.02 -23.99 -19.22
C ARG A 10 5.97 -23.69 -20.37
N ALA A 11 6.31 -24.67 -21.18
CA ALA A 11 7.17 -24.49 -22.35
C ALA A 11 6.48 -23.74 -23.50
N LEU A 12 5.16 -23.90 -23.63
CA LEU A 12 4.39 -23.23 -24.71
C LEU A 12 4.17 -21.73 -24.45
N LEU A 13 3.98 -21.31 -23.19
CA LEU A 13 3.83 -19.89 -22.87
C LEU A 13 5.15 -19.10 -22.91
N LEU A 14 6.27 -19.72 -22.51
CA LEU A 14 7.61 -19.17 -22.70
C LEU A 14 8.00 -19.10 -24.18
N ALA A 15 7.59 -20.09 -24.98
CA ALA A 15 7.81 -20.11 -26.42
C ALA A 15 6.94 -19.06 -27.15
N ALA A 16 5.71 -18.79 -26.70
CA ALA A 16 4.84 -17.75 -27.26
C ALA A 16 5.35 -16.33 -26.94
N ALA A 17 5.90 -16.11 -25.74
CA ALA A 17 6.54 -14.84 -25.38
C ALA A 17 7.86 -14.63 -26.14
N ALA A 18 8.66 -15.69 -26.33
CA ALA A 18 9.90 -15.64 -27.08
C ALA A 18 9.68 -15.53 -28.61
N SER A 19 8.55 -16.02 -29.13
CA SER A 19 8.20 -15.92 -30.56
C SER A 19 7.58 -14.58 -30.95
N ALA A 20 7.10 -13.78 -30.01
CA ALA A 20 6.63 -12.41 -30.26
C ALA A 20 7.80 -11.39 -30.37
N LEU A 21 8.95 -11.67 -29.78
CA LEU A 21 10.13 -10.80 -29.84
C LEU A 21 10.70 -10.57 -31.27
N PRO A 22 10.76 -11.55 -32.21
CA PRO A 22 11.22 -11.30 -33.56
C PRO A 22 10.28 -10.45 -34.42
N ALA A 23 8.97 -10.48 -34.14
CA ALA A 23 7.98 -9.72 -34.91
C ALA A 23 8.04 -8.20 -34.65
N LEU A 24 8.44 -7.79 -33.42
CA LEU A 24 8.68 -6.38 -33.11
C LEU A 24 10.03 -5.88 -33.61
N ALA A 25 11.05 -6.77 -33.68
CA ALA A 25 12.39 -6.42 -34.20
C ALA A 25 12.47 -6.27 -35.70
N HIS A 26 11.53 -6.84 -36.49
CA HIS A 26 11.52 -6.76 -37.98
C HIS A 26 10.67 -5.61 -38.54
N ALA A 27 10.10 -4.73 -37.69
CA ALA A 27 9.33 -3.56 -38.09
C ALA A 27 10.22 -2.35 -38.51
N GLU A 28 11.53 -2.51 -38.56
CA GLU A 28 12.51 -1.41 -38.64
C GLU A 28 12.76 -0.89 -40.07
N GLU A 29 12.12 -1.43 -41.13
CA GLU A 29 12.35 -0.97 -42.53
C GLU A 29 11.30 0.01 -43.08
N ALA A 30 10.33 0.45 -42.30
CA ALA A 30 9.42 1.52 -42.69
C ALA A 30 9.77 2.82 -41.92
N GLY A 31 10.77 3.51 -42.43
CA GLY A 31 11.19 4.83 -41.90
C GLY A 31 10.12 5.90 -42.08
N ALA A 32 9.15 5.89 -41.20
CA ALA A 32 8.38 7.04 -40.81
C ALA A 32 8.49 7.10 -39.25
N LEU A 33 9.12 8.13 -38.76
CA LEU A 33 8.96 8.57 -37.36
C LEU A 33 7.46 8.66 -37.14
N VAL A 34 6.86 7.59 -36.60
CA VAL A 34 5.58 7.70 -35.94
C VAL A 34 5.90 8.61 -34.76
N ASP A 35 5.52 9.89 -34.84
CA ASP A 35 5.45 10.75 -33.63
C ASP A 35 4.79 9.88 -32.57
N ALA A 36 5.56 9.58 -31.54
CA ALA A 36 5.05 8.80 -30.43
C ALA A 36 3.72 9.45 -30.06
N VAL A 37 2.62 8.69 -30.12
CA VAL A 37 1.32 9.16 -29.65
C VAL A 37 1.53 9.41 -28.17
N ILE A 38 1.89 10.66 -27.84
CA ILE A 38 2.12 11.09 -26.49
C ILE A 38 0.76 11.07 -25.84
N VAL A 39 0.53 10.00 -25.05
CA VAL A 39 -0.63 9.88 -24.17
C VAL A 39 -0.58 11.03 -23.16
N THR A 40 -1.14 12.16 -23.56
CA THR A 40 -1.31 13.31 -22.68
C THR A 40 -2.62 13.18 -21.93
N ALA A 41 -2.64 12.32 -20.90
CA ALA A 41 -3.50 12.62 -19.78
C ALA A 41 -3.06 14.01 -19.32
N ASN A 42 -3.93 15.01 -19.45
CA ASN A 42 -3.60 16.42 -19.21
C ASN A 42 -2.99 16.58 -17.81
N PRO A 43 -1.66 16.75 -17.66
CA PRO A 43 -1.04 16.84 -16.35
C PRO A 43 -1.61 18.04 -15.62
N ASN A 44 -1.71 17.94 -14.30
CA ASN A 44 -1.99 19.12 -13.49
C ASN A 44 -0.84 20.12 -13.73
N PRO A 45 -1.11 21.36 -14.20
CA PRO A 45 -0.06 22.34 -14.51
C PRO A 45 0.88 22.64 -13.35
N GLU A 46 0.50 22.26 -12.14
CA GLU A 46 1.27 22.48 -10.91
C GLU A 46 2.09 21.28 -10.47
N ASP A 47 1.91 20.11 -11.13
CA ASP A 47 2.73 18.96 -10.81
C ASP A 47 4.18 19.25 -11.22
N PRO A 48 5.15 18.98 -10.34
CA PRO A 48 6.54 18.93 -10.74
C PRO A 48 6.76 17.97 -11.92
N PRO A 49 7.73 18.21 -12.80
CA PRO A 49 7.94 17.42 -14.02
C PRO A 49 7.99 15.89 -13.78
N VAL A 50 8.62 15.48 -12.68
CA VAL A 50 8.72 14.05 -12.29
C VAL A 50 7.35 13.46 -11.93
N VAL A 51 6.50 14.21 -11.23
CA VAL A 51 5.13 13.81 -10.87
C VAL A 51 4.24 13.76 -12.12
N ALA A 52 4.34 14.78 -12.98
CA ALA A 52 3.64 14.80 -14.26
C ALA A 52 4.05 13.61 -15.15
N GLY A 53 5.34 13.24 -15.17
CA GLY A 53 5.86 12.05 -15.81
C GLY A 53 5.25 10.75 -15.24
N ALA A 54 5.17 10.64 -13.93
CA ALA A 54 4.54 9.51 -13.27
C ALA A 54 3.05 9.38 -13.62
N ARG A 55 2.29 10.49 -13.63
CA ARG A 55 0.87 10.49 -14.03
C ARG A 55 0.70 10.02 -15.48
N ARG A 56 1.52 10.50 -16.40
CA ARG A 56 1.50 10.03 -17.81
C ARG A 56 1.71 8.53 -17.88
N ARG A 57 2.79 8.02 -17.25
CA ARG A 57 3.10 6.59 -17.24
C ARG A 57 1.97 5.75 -16.64
N LEU A 58 1.37 6.18 -15.51
CA LEU A 58 0.26 5.46 -14.91
C LEU A 58 -1.02 5.53 -15.75
N SER A 59 -1.24 6.61 -16.48
CA SER A 59 -2.41 6.76 -17.35
C SER A 59 -2.44 5.78 -18.52
N GLU A 60 -1.34 5.12 -18.81
CA GLU A 60 -1.25 4.04 -19.80
C GLU A 60 -1.87 2.72 -19.31
N THR A 61 -2.12 2.60 -18.01
CA THR A 61 -2.77 1.44 -17.42
C THR A 61 -4.28 1.50 -17.66
N PRO A 62 -4.90 0.47 -18.30
CA PRO A 62 -6.36 0.40 -18.45
C PRO A 62 -7.00 -0.04 -17.13
N GLY A 63 -7.02 0.82 -16.12
CA GLY A 63 -7.55 0.52 -14.79
C GLY A 63 -7.27 1.64 -13.80
N ALA A 64 -7.87 1.54 -12.60
CA ALA A 64 -7.74 2.54 -11.56
C ALA A 64 -6.32 2.59 -10.98
N VAL A 65 -5.70 3.74 -11.11
CA VAL A 65 -4.37 4.08 -10.60
C VAL A 65 -4.39 5.51 -10.06
N ALA A 66 -3.51 5.82 -9.12
CA ALA A 66 -3.38 7.18 -8.61
C ALA A 66 -1.91 7.55 -8.37
N VAL A 67 -1.61 8.85 -8.47
CA VAL A 67 -0.33 9.44 -8.04
C VAL A 67 -0.62 10.48 -6.97
N VAL A 68 -0.06 10.27 -5.78
CA VAL A 68 -0.10 11.22 -4.67
C VAL A 68 1.24 11.95 -4.63
N SER A 69 1.25 13.23 -4.94
CA SER A 69 2.44 14.06 -4.85
C SER A 69 2.73 14.46 -3.40
N ALA A 70 4.00 14.63 -3.02
CA ALA A 70 4.40 15.14 -1.69
C ALA A 70 3.73 16.48 -1.36
N GLU A 71 3.51 17.33 -2.35
CA GLU A 71 2.82 18.63 -2.19
C GLU A 71 1.40 18.49 -1.63
N ALA A 72 0.77 17.32 -1.73
CA ALA A 72 -0.56 17.08 -1.18
C ALA A 72 -0.59 17.05 0.36
N TYR A 73 0.55 16.75 1.00
CA TYR A 73 0.65 16.61 2.46
C TYR A 73 1.85 17.31 3.11
N GLN A 74 2.70 18.00 2.34
CA GLN A 74 3.86 18.72 2.91
C GLN A 74 3.46 19.91 3.82
N ASP A 75 2.29 20.52 3.60
CA ASP A 75 1.77 21.65 4.40
C ASP A 75 0.91 21.20 5.58
N ARG A 76 1.07 19.97 6.05
CA ARG A 76 0.35 19.41 7.20
C ARG A 76 1.20 18.40 7.94
N TYR A 77 0.74 17.98 9.12
CA TYR A 77 1.37 16.91 9.85
C TYR A 77 0.93 15.56 9.25
N ALA A 78 1.82 14.92 8.51
CA ALA A 78 1.63 13.56 8.01
C ALA A 78 2.58 12.62 8.78
N GLN A 79 2.02 11.66 9.51
CA GLN A 79 2.77 10.71 10.31
C GLN A 79 2.98 9.40 9.56
N GLY A 80 1.96 8.89 8.88
CA GLY A 80 2.00 7.58 8.23
C GLY A 80 1.10 7.51 6.99
N LEU A 81 0.71 6.29 6.65
CA LEU A 81 -0.08 6.01 5.44
C LEU A 81 -1.50 6.58 5.52
N ALA A 82 -2.07 6.71 6.71
CA ALA A 82 -3.41 7.25 6.89
C ALA A 82 -3.53 8.69 6.38
N GLU A 83 -2.50 9.50 6.61
CA GLU A 83 -2.48 10.89 6.16
C GLU A 83 -2.08 11.03 4.70
N THR A 84 -1.13 10.23 4.21
CA THR A 84 -0.64 10.34 2.82
C THR A 84 -1.59 9.77 1.78
N LEU A 85 -2.33 8.72 2.11
CA LEU A 85 -3.25 8.04 1.19
C LEU A 85 -4.72 8.44 1.38
N ARG A 86 -5.03 9.37 2.29
CA ARG A 86 -6.41 9.75 2.64
C ARG A 86 -7.26 10.20 1.45
N ASP A 87 -6.65 10.84 0.47
CA ASP A 87 -7.35 11.41 -0.69
C ASP A 87 -7.34 10.47 -1.91
N VAL A 88 -7.05 9.17 -1.71
CA VAL A 88 -7.12 8.15 -2.78
C VAL A 88 -8.42 7.35 -2.61
N PRO A 89 -9.41 7.49 -3.51
CA PRO A 89 -10.66 6.73 -3.43
C PRO A 89 -10.39 5.21 -3.48
N GLY A 90 -11.15 4.42 -2.71
CA GLY A 90 -10.98 2.96 -2.64
C GLY A 90 -9.79 2.48 -1.80
N VAL A 91 -9.00 3.41 -1.24
CA VAL A 91 -7.94 3.10 -0.27
C VAL A 91 -8.45 3.43 1.13
N PHE A 92 -8.57 2.43 1.97
CA PHE A 92 -8.89 2.55 3.39
C PHE A 92 -7.60 2.49 4.20
N ALA A 93 -7.09 3.65 4.58
CA ALA A 93 -5.94 3.78 5.48
C ALA A 93 -6.44 4.38 6.80
N GLN A 94 -6.76 3.50 7.75
CA GLN A 94 -7.38 3.85 9.03
C GLN A 94 -6.38 3.75 10.17
N LYS A 95 -6.12 4.88 10.84
CA LYS A 95 -5.19 4.96 11.96
C LYS A 95 -5.73 4.19 13.17
N LYS A 96 -4.84 3.50 13.87
CA LYS A 96 -5.12 2.83 15.15
C LYS A 96 -4.50 3.60 16.30
N TRP A 97 -3.18 3.68 16.36
CA TRP A 97 -2.37 4.50 17.26
C TRP A 97 -0.99 4.72 16.63
N GLY A 98 -0.30 5.80 16.96
CA GLY A 98 1.03 6.10 16.42
C GLY A 98 1.05 6.02 14.89
N ASP A 99 1.97 5.26 14.34
CA ASP A 99 2.09 4.98 12.91
C ASP A 99 1.30 3.76 12.45
N ASP A 100 0.70 3.03 13.39
CA ASP A 100 -0.02 1.81 13.05
C ASP A 100 -1.33 2.14 12.34
N THR A 101 -1.46 1.57 11.15
CA THR A 101 -2.53 1.88 10.20
C THR A 101 -3.08 0.58 9.64
N ARG A 102 -4.40 0.41 9.63
CA ARG A 102 -5.00 -0.60 8.77
C ARG A 102 -5.01 -0.07 7.33
N LEU A 103 -4.46 -0.85 6.43
CA LEU A 103 -4.50 -0.58 5.01
C LEU A 103 -5.31 -1.67 4.29
N ALA A 104 -6.29 -1.24 3.51
CA ALA A 104 -7.01 -2.12 2.59
C ALA A 104 -7.30 -1.35 1.29
N ILE A 105 -7.12 -2.01 0.16
CA ILE A 105 -7.53 -1.51 -1.15
C ILE A 105 -8.63 -2.45 -1.66
N ARG A 106 -9.85 -1.93 -1.87
CA ARG A 106 -11.00 -2.70 -2.33
C ARG A 106 -11.29 -3.94 -1.47
N GLY A 107 -11.02 -3.84 -0.16
CA GLY A 107 -11.24 -4.91 0.79
C GLY A 107 -10.12 -5.94 0.91
N SER A 108 -8.98 -5.78 0.21
CA SER A 108 -7.82 -6.66 0.41
C SER A 108 -7.34 -6.61 1.86
N GLY A 109 -7.08 -7.78 2.47
CA GLY A 109 -6.67 -7.86 3.86
C GLY A 109 -7.74 -7.42 4.86
N ILE A 110 -9.00 -7.37 4.46
CA ILE A 110 -10.15 -7.04 5.32
C ILE A 110 -10.16 -7.94 6.56
N GLY A 111 -10.51 -7.36 7.70
CA GLY A 111 -10.49 -8.09 8.97
C GLY A 111 -9.10 -8.25 9.59
N ASN A 112 -7.99 -8.05 8.86
CA ASN A 112 -6.66 -8.04 9.46
C ASN A 112 -6.25 -6.64 9.94
N PRO A 113 -6.36 -6.33 11.24
CA PRO A 113 -6.05 -5.01 11.76
C PRO A 113 -4.55 -4.80 12.01
N ASN A 114 -3.73 -5.84 11.95
CA ASN A 114 -2.40 -5.82 12.55
C ASN A 114 -1.27 -5.82 11.51
N HIS A 115 -1.53 -6.26 10.28
CA HIS A 115 -0.46 -6.45 9.29
C HIS A 115 -0.96 -6.17 7.88
N ASN A 116 -0.04 -5.76 6.99
CA ASN A 116 -0.34 -5.66 5.58
C ASN A 116 -0.45 -7.06 4.95
N ARG A 117 -1.50 -7.26 4.18
CA ARG A 117 -1.72 -8.43 3.34
C ARG A 117 -2.48 -8.02 2.08
N GLY A 118 -2.22 -8.69 0.96
CA GLY A 118 -2.92 -8.45 -0.31
C GLY A 118 -2.49 -7.19 -1.07
N THR A 119 -1.61 -6.38 -0.49
CA THR A 119 -1.06 -5.18 -1.12
C THR A 119 0.45 -5.20 -1.06
N LEU A 120 1.11 -5.00 -2.20
CA LEU A 120 2.54 -4.78 -2.25
C LEU A 120 2.85 -3.36 -1.81
N LEU A 121 3.66 -3.21 -0.78
CA LEU A 121 4.30 -1.95 -0.42
C LEU A 121 5.72 -1.97 -0.96
N ALA A 122 6.10 -0.95 -1.70
CA ALA A 122 7.43 -0.84 -2.30
C ALA A 122 8.02 0.56 -2.12
N GLN A 123 9.33 0.65 -2.08
CA GLN A 123 10.08 1.89 -2.23
C GLN A 123 10.93 1.77 -3.48
N ASP A 124 10.77 2.71 -4.43
CA ASP A 124 11.48 2.72 -5.69
C ASP A 124 11.38 1.38 -6.46
N GLY A 125 10.23 0.70 -6.36
CA GLY A 125 9.99 -0.61 -6.94
C GLY A 125 10.52 -1.80 -6.14
N VAL A 126 11.26 -1.57 -5.04
CA VAL A 126 11.79 -2.63 -4.16
C VAL A 126 10.78 -2.95 -3.06
N PRO A 127 10.31 -4.20 -2.91
CA PRO A 127 9.31 -4.57 -1.92
C PRO A 127 9.73 -4.26 -0.48
N PHE A 128 8.85 -3.67 0.33
CA PHE A 128 8.92 -3.68 1.79
C PHE A 128 8.41 -4.99 2.36
N ASN A 129 7.45 -5.62 1.67
CA ASN A 129 6.93 -6.89 2.10
C ASN A 129 8.02 -7.95 2.16
N GLU A 130 7.93 -8.82 3.15
CA GLU A 130 8.69 -10.06 3.23
C GLU A 130 8.32 -11.00 2.06
N ALA A 131 9.11 -12.04 1.86
CA ALA A 131 8.93 -12.94 0.72
C ALA A 131 7.60 -13.72 0.75
N ASP A 132 6.95 -13.82 1.90
CA ASP A 132 5.62 -14.43 2.06
C ASP A 132 4.46 -13.46 1.81
N GLY A 133 4.74 -12.16 1.67
CA GLY A 133 3.75 -11.11 1.47
C GLY A 133 3.40 -10.30 2.73
N TYR A 134 3.92 -10.68 3.90
CA TYR A 134 3.77 -9.91 5.14
C TYR A 134 4.43 -8.53 5.02
N GLY A 135 3.87 -7.50 5.65
CA GLY A 135 4.45 -6.16 5.67
C GLY A 135 4.09 -5.35 6.91
N ASP A 136 5.02 -4.51 7.33
CA ASP A 136 4.88 -3.58 8.46
C ASP A 136 4.78 -2.14 7.96
N PHE A 137 3.77 -1.41 8.43
CA PHE A 137 3.50 -0.03 8.01
C PHE A 137 4.47 0.98 8.64
N GLN A 138 5.00 0.67 9.81
CA GLN A 138 5.87 1.55 10.60
C GLN A 138 7.27 1.74 9.98
N LEU A 139 7.63 0.93 8.98
CA LEU A 139 8.90 1.03 8.26
C LEU A 139 8.85 2.02 7.09
N ILE A 140 7.77 2.81 6.96
CA ILE A 140 7.58 3.76 5.87
C ILE A 140 7.57 5.17 6.43
N ASP A 141 8.58 5.97 6.09
CA ASP A 141 8.59 7.41 6.36
C ASP A 141 7.89 8.16 5.21
N PRO A 142 6.74 8.77 5.44
CA PRO A 142 6.01 9.48 4.38
C PRO A 142 6.74 10.73 3.87
N LEU A 143 7.65 11.30 4.66
CA LEU A 143 8.34 12.55 4.30
C LEU A 143 9.39 12.35 3.21
N ILE A 144 9.95 11.15 3.06
CA ILE A 144 10.99 10.88 2.05
C ILE A 144 10.43 10.66 0.64
N ALA A 145 9.12 10.48 0.47
CA ALA A 145 8.56 10.21 -0.84
C ALA A 145 8.40 11.52 -1.65
N ARG A 146 8.92 11.55 -2.88
CA ARG A 146 8.66 12.62 -3.84
C ARG A 146 7.21 12.52 -4.37
N TYR A 147 6.77 11.29 -4.59
CA TYR A 147 5.38 10.93 -4.89
C TYR A 147 5.13 9.46 -4.56
N THR A 148 3.87 9.11 -4.47
CA THR A 148 3.43 7.72 -4.24
C THR A 148 2.55 7.27 -5.39
N GLU A 149 2.88 6.13 -5.98
CA GLU A 149 2.07 5.47 -7.01
C GLU A 149 1.15 4.45 -6.33
N VAL A 150 -0.12 4.46 -6.70
CA VAL A 150 -1.11 3.49 -6.21
C VAL A 150 -1.74 2.78 -7.40
N TYR A 151 -1.58 1.47 -7.45
CA TYR A 151 -2.19 0.58 -8.44
C TYR A 151 -3.23 -0.28 -7.72
N LYS A 152 -4.50 -0.14 -8.08
CA LYS A 152 -5.59 -0.82 -7.37
C LYS A 152 -5.94 -2.15 -8.04
N GLY A 153 -6.11 -3.20 -7.22
CA GLY A 153 -6.45 -4.53 -7.71
C GLY A 153 -5.41 -5.11 -8.67
N GLY A 154 -5.85 -5.84 -9.70
CA GLY A 154 -4.99 -6.46 -10.70
C GLY A 154 -4.21 -5.50 -11.61
N ASN A 155 -4.23 -4.19 -11.34
CA ASN A 155 -3.53 -3.19 -12.14
C ASN A 155 -2.02 -3.09 -11.84
N ALA A 156 -1.52 -3.83 -10.83
CA ALA A 156 -0.12 -3.78 -10.38
C ALA A 156 0.82 -4.76 -11.10
N LEU A 157 0.46 -5.30 -12.26
CA LEU A 157 1.18 -6.37 -12.95
C LEU A 157 2.66 -6.05 -13.19
N ARG A 158 3.01 -4.78 -13.43
CA ARG A 158 4.38 -4.33 -13.66
C ARG A 158 5.36 -4.56 -12.50
N PHE A 159 4.87 -4.84 -11.29
CA PHE A 159 5.69 -5.17 -10.11
C PHE A 159 5.86 -6.69 -9.91
N GLY A 160 5.24 -7.50 -10.76
CA GLY A 160 5.07 -8.93 -10.51
C GLY A 160 4.05 -9.19 -9.39
N GLY A 161 3.63 -10.42 -9.31
CA GLY A 161 2.56 -10.82 -8.40
C GLY A 161 1.17 -10.50 -8.94
N ALA A 162 0.19 -11.20 -8.43
CA ALA A 162 -1.21 -11.04 -8.79
C ALA A 162 -2.03 -10.73 -7.53
N LEU A 163 -1.59 -9.72 -6.78
CA LEU A 163 -2.11 -9.33 -5.48
C LEU A 163 -3.53 -8.76 -5.59
N LEU A 164 -4.40 -9.11 -4.66
CA LEU A 164 -5.80 -8.71 -4.66
C LEU A 164 -6.00 -7.19 -4.51
N GLY A 165 -5.22 -6.56 -3.61
CA GLY A 165 -5.28 -5.11 -3.37
C GLY A 165 -4.45 -4.28 -4.35
N GLY A 166 -3.46 -4.88 -4.99
CA GLY A 166 -2.56 -4.16 -5.90
C GLY A 166 -1.24 -3.74 -5.26
N ALA A 167 -0.73 -2.55 -5.62
CA ALA A 167 0.57 -2.07 -5.15
C ALA A 167 0.56 -0.59 -4.79
N ILE A 168 1.37 -0.23 -3.79
CA ILE A 168 1.71 1.14 -3.42
C ILE A 168 3.23 1.27 -3.48
N ASN A 169 3.73 2.17 -4.32
CA ASN A 169 5.15 2.40 -4.52
C ASN A 169 5.52 3.83 -4.12
N PHE A 170 6.32 3.96 -3.07
CA PHE A 170 6.87 5.23 -2.60
C PHE A 170 8.13 5.54 -3.40
N VAL A 171 8.10 6.59 -4.20
CA VAL A 171 9.24 6.98 -5.04
C VAL A 171 10.01 8.07 -4.32
N THR A 172 11.26 7.77 -3.98
CA THR A 172 12.15 8.73 -3.32
C THR A 172 12.73 9.74 -4.30
N PRO A 173 13.05 10.98 -3.87
CA PRO A 173 13.80 11.90 -4.69
C PRO A 173 15.18 11.36 -5.06
N THR A 174 15.71 11.89 -6.14
CA THR A 174 17.11 11.78 -6.52
C THR A 174 17.82 13.12 -6.30
N GLY A 175 19.12 13.15 -6.45
CA GLY A 175 19.87 14.42 -6.45
C GLY A 175 19.45 15.37 -7.56
N LYS A 176 18.77 14.86 -8.63
CA LYS A 176 18.35 15.60 -9.83
C LYS A 176 16.94 16.20 -9.72
N ASP A 177 16.03 15.55 -8.98
CA ASP A 177 14.60 15.87 -8.97
C ASP A 177 14.03 16.16 -7.58
N ALA A 178 14.87 16.24 -6.55
CA ALA A 178 14.48 16.72 -5.23
C ALA A 178 13.89 18.13 -5.29
N ALA A 179 12.91 18.42 -4.44
CA ALA A 179 12.21 19.69 -4.41
C ALA A 179 13.12 20.85 -4.02
N ALA A 180 14.18 20.60 -3.24
CA ALA A 180 15.21 21.56 -2.85
C ALA A 180 16.58 20.88 -2.71
N ARG A 181 17.65 21.67 -2.72
CA ARG A 181 19.01 21.16 -2.47
C ARG A 181 19.22 20.77 -1.00
N ASN A 182 18.60 21.49 -0.10
CA ASN A 182 18.52 21.20 1.31
C ASN A 182 17.12 21.50 1.82
N LEU A 183 16.63 20.67 2.72
CA LEU A 183 15.41 20.91 3.47
C LEU A 183 15.65 20.64 4.94
N LEU A 184 15.21 21.54 5.80
CA LEU A 184 15.08 21.31 7.23
C LEU A 184 13.63 21.54 7.61
N ARG A 185 13.07 20.64 8.40
CA ARG A 185 11.69 20.70 8.87
C ARG A 185 11.64 20.36 10.35
N LEU A 186 10.85 21.12 11.10
CA LEU A 186 10.55 20.86 12.51
C LEU A 186 9.03 20.93 12.69
N ASP A 187 8.44 19.86 13.23
CA ASP A 187 7.01 19.81 13.58
C ASP A 187 6.87 19.56 15.07
N GLY A 188 5.82 20.12 15.66
CA GLY A 188 5.45 19.91 17.05
C GLY A 188 3.96 20.11 17.27
N GLY A 189 3.45 19.73 18.44
CA GLY A 189 2.04 19.91 18.72
C GLY A 189 1.50 19.05 19.86
N SER A 190 0.22 18.72 19.77
CA SER A 190 -0.47 17.88 20.72
C SER A 190 0.28 16.57 20.97
N TYR A 191 0.11 16.02 22.17
CA TYR A 191 0.70 14.75 22.61
C TYR A 191 2.22 14.79 22.74
N ASP A 192 2.76 15.97 23.10
CA ASP A 192 4.20 16.24 23.22
C ASP A 192 5.00 15.83 21.97
N LEU A 193 4.33 15.93 20.80
CA LEU A 193 4.97 15.63 19.54
C LEU A 193 6.13 16.58 19.26
N LEU A 194 7.28 16.00 18.94
CA LEU A 194 8.40 16.67 18.31
C LEU A 194 8.94 15.80 17.20
N ARG A 195 9.04 16.37 15.97
CA ARG A 195 9.62 15.71 14.80
C ARG A 195 10.61 16.64 14.11
N GLY A 196 11.82 16.16 13.92
CA GLY A 196 12.85 16.79 13.08
C GLY A 196 13.05 15.99 11.82
N HIS A 197 13.18 16.67 10.66
CA HIS A 197 13.46 16.06 9.37
C HIS A 197 14.45 16.92 8.58
N GLY A 198 15.38 16.27 7.90
CA GLY A 198 16.37 16.95 7.05
C GLY A 198 16.63 16.18 5.77
N GLU A 199 16.82 16.93 4.67
CA GLU A 199 17.15 16.39 3.35
C GLU A 199 18.37 17.12 2.75
N VAL A 200 19.14 16.37 1.96
CA VAL A 200 20.24 16.88 1.15
C VAL A 200 20.18 16.25 -0.23
N ALA A 201 20.23 17.08 -1.28
CA ALA A 201 20.26 16.64 -2.68
C ALA A 201 21.41 17.31 -3.42
N ARG A 202 22.24 16.54 -4.14
CA ARG A 202 23.40 17.03 -4.90
C ARG A 202 23.55 16.30 -6.22
N VAL A 203 24.04 17.03 -7.22
CA VAL A 203 24.55 16.49 -8.49
C VAL A 203 26.03 16.84 -8.59
N ILE A 204 26.90 15.85 -8.78
CA ILE A 204 28.35 16.00 -8.81
C ILE A 204 28.87 15.21 -10.02
N GLY A 205 29.05 15.88 -11.14
CA GLY A 205 29.40 15.24 -12.42
C GLY A 205 28.28 14.25 -12.82
N ASP A 206 28.66 12.99 -13.09
CA ASP A 206 27.73 11.92 -13.46
C ASP A 206 27.00 11.32 -12.24
N TRP A 207 27.32 11.73 -11.04
CA TRP A 207 26.71 11.24 -9.81
C TRP A 207 25.61 12.17 -9.32
N ASP A 208 24.60 11.59 -8.74
CA ASP A 208 23.60 12.30 -7.95
C ASP A 208 23.36 11.59 -6.62
N VAL A 209 23.07 12.37 -5.59
CA VAL A 209 22.89 11.89 -4.23
C VAL A 209 21.68 12.57 -3.61
N PHE A 210 20.82 11.79 -3.02
CA PHE A 210 19.76 12.26 -2.10
C PHE A 210 19.91 11.52 -0.78
N GLY A 211 19.85 12.24 0.32
CA GLY A 211 19.85 11.68 1.67
C GLY A 211 18.82 12.38 2.53
N ALA A 212 18.13 11.62 3.36
CA ALA A 212 17.14 12.14 4.31
C ALA A 212 17.24 11.44 5.66
N ALA A 213 16.91 12.17 6.73
CA ALA A 213 16.80 11.63 8.08
C ALA A 213 15.61 12.26 8.81
N THR A 214 14.85 11.42 9.52
CA THR A 214 13.71 11.83 10.34
C THR A 214 13.85 11.25 11.74
N ALA A 215 13.58 12.04 12.78
CA ALA A 215 13.46 11.60 14.15
C ALA A 215 12.13 12.11 14.74
N ILE A 216 11.42 11.23 15.43
CA ILE A 216 10.08 11.48 16.00
C ILE A 216 10.08 11.07 17.46
N THR A 217 9.47 11.87 18.32
CA THR A 217 9.06 11.49 19.67
C THR A 217 7.66 12.05 19.95
N ALA A 218 6.80 11.25 20.59
CA ALA A 218 5.46 11.65 21.00
C ALA A 218 4.97 10.76 22.14
N ASN A 219 4.21 11.33 23.08
CA ASN A 219 3.57 10.56 24.15
C ASN A 219 2.26 9.89 23.67
N GLY A 220 1.79 10.22 22.44
CA GLY A 220 0.51 9.75 21.94
C GLY A 220 -0.69 10.35 22.69
N TRP A 221 -1.90 10.09 22.22
CA TRP A 221 -3.10 10.70 22.81
C TRP A 221 -3.83 9.79 23.81
N ARG A 222 -3.49 8.51 23.85
CA ARG A 222 -4.00 7.50 24.79
C ARG A 222 -2.94 7.19 25.86
N GLU A 223 -3.37 6.61 26.97
CA GLU A 223 -2.48 5.92 27.89
C GLU A 223 -1.72 4.81 27.14
N GLN A 224 -0.50 4.47 27.53
CA GLN A 224 0.32 3.42 26.91
C GLN A 224 0.44 3.59 25.39
N SER A 225 0.87 4.77 24.91
CA SER A 225 0.99 5.07 23.49
C SER A 225 2.21 5.92 23.13
N ASP A 226 3.22 5.93 24.00
CA ASP A 226 4.49 6.60 23.75
C ASP A 226 5.17 5.99 22.52
N GLN A 227 5.81 6.85 21.73
CA GLN A 227 6.48 6.45 20.49
C GLN A 227 7.78 7.22 20.31
N THR A 228 8.81 6.51 19.86
CA THR A 228 9.99 7.09 19.24
C THR A 228 10.29 6.39 17.93
N ALA A 229 10.71 7.15 16.91
CA ALA A 229 11.10 6.58 15.63
C ALA A 229 12.27 7.35 15.01
N GLN A 230 13.17 6.64 14.37
CA GLN A 230 14.24 7.19 13.55
C GLN A 230 14.24 6.49 12.19
N HIS A 231 14.26 7.30 11.13
CA HIS A 231 14.31 6.83 9.75
C HIS A 231 15.47 7.51 9.04
N VAL A 232 16.23 6.75 8.26
CA VAL A 232 17.26 7.27 7.37
C VAL A 232 17.08 6.68 5.99
N SER A 233 17.33 7.49 4.96
CA SER A 233 17.27 7.06 3.56
C SER A 233 18.42 7.69 2.78
N LEU A 234 19.00 6.90 1.89
CA LEU A 234 20.07 7.32 0.98
C LEU A 234 19.79 6.76 -0.41
N ASN A 235 19.87 7.62 -1.42
CA ASN A 235 19.69 7.27 -2.82
C ASN A 235 20.85 7.88 -3.62
N VAL A 236 21.75 7.02 -4.14
CA VAL A 236 22.94 7.43 -4.88
C VAL A 236 22.87 6.86 -6.29
N GLY A 237 22.82 7.71 -7.29
CA GLY A 237 22.80 7.34 -8.70
C GLY A 237 24.08 7.70 -9.43
N ARG A 238 24.42 6.91 -10.44
CA ARG A 238 25.43 7.26 -11.43
C ARG A 238 24.86 7.08 -12.83
N SER A 239 24.92 8.14 -13.63
CA SER A 239 24.59 8.12 -15.06
C SER A 239 25.78 7.70 -15.91
N PHE A 240 25.52 6.94 -16.99
CA PHE A 240 26.53 6.45 -17.93
C PHE A 240 26.29 6.97 -19.36
N GLY A 241 25.63 8.13 -19.46
CA GLY A 241 25.17 8.73 -20.70
C GLY A 241 23.78 8.25 -21.11
N GLY A 242 23.02 9.14 -21.79
CA GLY A 242 21.63 8.88 -22.16
C GLY A 242 20.76 8.58 -20.94
N GLU A 243 20.01 7.51 -21.00
CA GLU A 243 19.13 7.04 -19.93
C GLU A 243 19.74 5.92 -19.06
N ASN A 244 21.02 5.58 -19.30
CA ASN A 244 21.68 4.50 -18.58
C ASN A 244 22.08 4.94 -17.18
N GLU A 245 21.70 4.17 -16.19
CA GLU A 245 21.87 4.52 -14.78
C GLU A 245 22.03 3.28 -13.91
N VAL A 246 22.87 3.39 -12.89
CA VAL A 246 22.95 2.47 -11.74
C VAL A 246 22.69 3.26 -10.48
N ARG A 247 21.91 2.71 -9.56
CA ARG A 247 21.46 3.39 -8.34
C ARG A 247 21.55 2.48 -7.13
N LEU A 248 22.18 2.96 -6.07
CA LEU A 248 22.20 2.35 -4.75
C LEU A 248 21.16 3.06 -3.86
N ILE A 249 20.24 2.29 -3.28
CA ILE A 249 19.23 2.76 -2.35
C ILE A 249 19.45 2.06 -1.02
N LEU A 250 19.56 2.82 0.07
CA LEU A 250 19.67 2.31 1.43
C LEU A 250 18.60 2.95 2.31
N SER A 251 18.00 2.16 3.19
CA SER A 251 17.12 2.69 4.24
C SER A 251 17.31 1.94 5.55
N GLY A 252 17.22 2.69 6.66
CA GLY A 252 17.31 2.16 8.01
C GLY A 252 16.21 2.75 8.88
N HIS A 253 15.64 1.91 9.75
CA HIS A 253 14.51 2.27 10.61
C HIS A 253 14.74 1.70 12.01
N ASN A 254 14.45 2.51 13.03
CA ASN A 254 14.33 2.10 14.42
C ASN A 254 13.05 2.71 14.97
N VAL A 255 12.12 1.87 15.43
CA VAL A 255 10.80 2.27 15.93
C VAL A 255 10.57 1.57 17.25
N ASP A 256 10.33 2.33 18.29
CA ASP A 256 9.88 1.85 19.59
C ASP A 256 8.50 2.46 19.87
N GLN A 257 7.50 1.61 20.11
CA GLN A 257 6.11 2.05 20.23
C GLN A 257 5.35 1.24 21.28
N GLU A 258 4.71 1.92 22.20
CA GLU A 258 3.76 1.33 23.14
C GLU A 258 2.43 1.03 22.45
N ILE A 259 1.67 0.07 23.03
CA ILE A 259 0.40 -0.40 22.49
C ILE A 259 -0.72 -0.19 23.50
N PRO A 260 -1.65 0.76 23.24
CA PRO A 260 -2.78 1.02 24.14
C PRO A 260 -3.85 -0.08 24.14
N GLY A 261 -3.88 -0.93 23.11
CA GLY A 261 -4.85 -2.02 22.95
C GLY A 261 -6.25 -1.56 22.54
N ALA A 262 -7.12 -2.54 22.30
CA ALA A 262 -8.51 -2.34 21.95
C ALA A 262 -9.38 -2.14 23.20
N LEU A 263 -10.54 -1.50 23.03
CA LEU A 263 -11.53 -1.22 24.06
C LEU A 263 -12.89 -1.83 23.71
N SER A 264 -13.81 -1.87 24.65
CA SER A 264 -15.23 -2.05 24.36
C SER A 264 -15.77 -0.86 23.55
N LEU A 265 -16.91 -1.00 22.89
CA LEU A 265 -17.53 0.12 22.16
C LEU A 265 -17.86 1.28 23.11
N ASP A 266 -18.40 0.97 24.29
CA ASP A 266 -18.76 1.98 25.30
C ASP A 266 -17.50 2.73 25.78
N ASP A 267 -16.44 2.02 26.18
CA ASP A 267 -15.19 2.67 26.62
C ASP A 267 -14.54 3.47 25.48
N ALA A 268 -14.57 2.97 24.26
CA ALA A 268 -14.01 3.68 23.09
C ALA A 268 -14.73 5.02 22.84
N LEU A 269 -16.01 5.12 23.16
CA LEU A 269 -16.81 6.35 23.00
C LEU A 269 -16.89 7.21 24.26
N THR A 270 -16.82 6.63 25.48
CA THR A 270 -16.96 7.39 26.72
C THR A 270 -15.62 7.73 27.37
N HIS A 271 -14.64 6.83 27.30
CA HIS A 271 -13.31 6.96 27.89
C HIS A 271 -12.19 6.70 26.85
N PRO A 272 -12.17 7.40 25.71
CA PRO A 272 -11.33 7.04 24.56
C PRO A 272 -9.82 7.12 24.82
N LYS A 273 -9.38 7.81 25.87
CA LYS A 273 -7.96 7.91 26.22
C LYS A 273 -7.44 6.71 27.01
N ARG A 274 -8.30 5.85 27.52
CA ARG A 274 -7.88 4.67 28.28
C ARG A 274 -7.10 3.70 27.41
N ALA A 275 -6.10 3.05 27.99
CA ALA A 275 -5.52 1.83 27.45
C ALA A 275 -6.24 0.60 28.03
N ALA A 276 -6.13 -0.53 27.34
CA ALA A 276 -6.57 -1.81 27.89
C ALA A 276 -5.75 -2.16 29.13
N PRO A 277 -6.38 -2.54 30.25
CA PRO A 277 -5.67 -2.78 31.52
C PRO A 277 -4.54 -3.81 31.41
N GLY A 278 -4.73 -4.86 30.59
CA GLY A 278 -3.70 -5.88 30.36
C GLY A 278 -2.47 -5.33 29.62
N ASN A 279 -2.66 -4.34 28.74
CA ASN A 279 -1.57 -3.72 27.99
C ASN A 279 -0.68 -2.87 28.91
N ILE A 280 -1.28 -2.14 29.85
CA ILE A 280 -0.54 -1.38 30.88
C ILE A 280 0.17 -2.34 31.83
N ALA A 281 -0.55 -3.34 32.38
CA ALA A 281 -0.01 -4.24 33.38
C ALA A 281 1.19 -5.06 32.90
N ASN A 282 1.24 -5.40 31.60
CA ASN A 282 2.27 -6.20 30.97
C ASN A 282 3.16 -5.40 30.01
N GLU A 283 3.04 -4.07 29.98
CA GLU A 283 3.88 -3.13 29.23
C GLU A 283 3.96 -3.50 27.74
N TYR A 284 2.79 -3.62 27.07
CA TYR A 284 2.75 -4.04 25.67
C TYR A 284 3.39 -3.01 24.73
N GLN A 285 4.26 -3.49 23.88
CA GLN A 285 5.08 -2.69 22.95
C GLN A 285 5.23 -3.38 21.59
N ARG A 286 5.67 -2.60 20.61
CA ARG A 286 6.09 -3.08 19.29
C ARG A 286 7.37 -2.33 18.89
N ASN A 287 8.50 -3.00 19.02
CA ASN A 287 9.81 -2.41 18.78
C ASN A 287 10.42 -3.09 17.55
N MET A 288 10.89 -2.29 16.58
CA MET A 288 11.40 -2.81 15.32
C MET A 288 12.68 -2.09 14.91
N ARG A 289 13.62 -2.86 14.40
CA ARG A 289 14.81 -2.36 13.69
C ARG A 289 14.85 -2.97 12.31
N SER A 290 15.21 -2.17 11.31
CA SER A 290 15.31 -2.66 9.93
C SER A 290 16.42 -1.96 9.18
N LEU A 291 17.11 -2.73 8.35
CA LEU A 291 18.08 -2.24 7.38
C LEU A 291 17.79 -2.85 6.02
N ARG A 292 17.73 -2.03 4.98
CA ARG A 292 17.49 -2.44 3.61
C ARG A 292 18.48 -1.82 2.66
N GLY A 293 18.88 -2.57 1.65
CA GLY A 293 19.71 -2.09 0.56
C GLY A 293 19.26 -2.67 -0.77
N ALA A 294 19.28 -1.85 -1.83
CA ALA A 294 19.02 -2.28 -3.19
C ALA A 294 20.02 -1.66 -4.17
N LEU A 295 20.43 -2.45 -5.14
CA LEU A 295 21.17 -1.99 -6.31
C LEU A 295 20.29 -2.15 -7.53
N GLN A 296 19.95 -1.05 -8.16
CA GLN A 296 19.08 -0.98 -9.33
C GLN A 296 19.84 -0.48 -10.54
N SER A 297 19.37 -0.84 -11.73
CA SER A 297 19.92 -0.35 -12.98
C SER A 297 18.84 -0.14 -14.03
N ARG A 298 19.04 0.86 -14.87
CA ARG A 298 18.27 1.14 -16.07
C ARG A 298 19.23 1.23 -17.25
N TRP A 299 18.96 0.48 -18.30
CA TRP A 299 19.81 0.44 -19.49
C TRP A 299 18.95 0.48 -20.76
N ARG A 300 19.27 1.40 -21.66
CA ARG A 300 18.77 1.39 -23.03
C ARG A 300 19.54 0.32 -23.80
N LEU A 301 18.89 -0.80 -24.09
CA LEU A 301 19.47 -1.94 -24.81
C LEU A 301 19.49 -1.71 -26.31
N ALA A 302 18.46 -1.02 -26.82
CA ALA A 302 18.28 -0.59 -28.19
C ALA A 302 17.41 0.68 -28.21
N ASP A 303 17.24 1.31 -29.38
CA ASP A 303 16.42 2.52 -29.51
C ASP A 303 14.98 2.32 -28.99
N ASN A 304 14.48 1.11 -29.13
CA ASN A 304 13.12 0.70 -28.74
C ASN A 304 13.07 -0.27 -27.56
N ALA A 305 14.17 -0.48 -26.84
CA ALA A 305 14.22 -1.45 -25.74
C ALA A 305 14.94 -0.89 -24.50
N VAL A 306 14.27 -0.92 -23.37
CA VAL A 306 14.82 -0.48 -22.09
C VAL A 306 14.71 -1.61 -21.07
N PHE A 307 15.82 -1.94 -20.44
CA PHE A 307 15.88 -2.83 -19.26
C PHE A 307 15.82 -2.01 -17.98
N GLU A 308 15.03 -2.47 -17.01
CA GLU A 308 15.04 -2.01 -15.63
C GLU A 308 15.07 -3.21 -14.72
N GLY A 309 15.95 -3.19 -13.72
CA GLY A 309 16.02 -4.31 -12.76
C GLY A 309 17.01 -4.06 -11.64
N GLY A 310 17.00 -4.97 -10.68
CA GLY A 310 17.87 -4.83 -9.51
C GLY A 310 17.84 -6.05 -8.61
N VAL A 311 18.69 -5.97 -7.59
CA VAL A 311 18.79 -6.91 -6.48
C VAL A 311 18.62 -6.16 -5.17
N TYR A 312 18.07 -6.82 -4.15
CA TYR A 312 17.94 -6.21 -2.82
C TYR A 312 18.12 -7.23 -1.71
N ALA A 313 18.44 -6.70 -0.54
CA ALA A 313 18.43 -7.45 0.72
C ALA A 313 17.85 -6.57 1.83
N ALA A 314 17.16 -7.20 2.76
CA ALA A 314 16.58 -6.57 3.94
C ALA A 314 16.75 -7.47 5.16
N TRP A 315 17.06 -6.84 6.28
CA TRP A 315 17.06 -7.45 7.61
C TRP A 315 16.07 -6.69 8.48
N LYS A 316 15.33 -7.42 9.33
CA LYS A 316 14.42 -6.85 10.33
C LYS A 316 14.48 -7.67 11.60
N ASP A 317 14.50 -6.98 12.71
CA ASP A 317 14.38 -7.49 14.07
C ASP A 317 13.11 -6.89 14.69
N LEU A 318 12.27 -7.74 15.28
CA LEU A 318 11.02 -7.39 15.94
C LEU A 318 11.03 -7.95 17.36
N ASP A 319 11.00 -7.06 18.36
CA ASP A 319 10.73 -7.37 19.75
C ASP A 319 9.33 -6.84 20.10
N HIS A 320 8.38 -7.76 20.28
CA HIS A 320 6.96 -7.40 20.39
C HIS A 320 6.30 -8.07 21.60
N PRO A 321 6.54 -7.53 22.81
CA PRO A 321 5.86 -7.97 24.02
C PRO A 321 4.39 -7.57 23.96
N ILE A 322 3.53 -8.59 23.82
CA ILE A 322 2.07 -8.52 23.92
C ILE A 322 1.60 -9.66 24.84
N PHE A 323 0.50 -10.37 24.54
CA PHE A 323 0.08 -11.55 25.30
C PHE A 323 1.20 -12.60 25.45
N GLN A 324 2.19 -12.57 24.55
CA GLN A 324 3.49 -13.26 24.61
C GLN A 324 4.55 -12.28 24.12
N VAL A 325 5.81 -12.50 24.49
CA VAL A 325 6.90 -11.78 23.81
C VAL A 325 7.16 -12.48 22.49
N ILE A 326 6.77 -11.83 21.41
CA ILE A 326 7.06 -12.27 20.04
C ILE A 326 8.41 -11.67 19.63
N ASP A 327 9.35 -12.57 19.33
CA ASP A 327 10.73 -12.24 18.99
C ASP A 327 11.01 -12.81 17.60
N GLN A 328 11.24 -11.95 16.62
CA GLN A 328 11.34 -12.35 15.22
C GLN A 328 12.52 -11.68 14.54
N GLU A 329 13.39 -12.48 13.96
CA GLU A 329 14.45 -12.00 13.06
C GLU A 329 14.15 -12.47 11.65
N SER A 330 14.01 -11.53 10.72
CA SER A 330 13.77 -11.83 9.30
C SER A 330 14.89 -11.34 8.40
N ARG A 331 15.25 -12.16 7.40
CA ARG A 331 16.24 -11.87 6.36
C ARG A 331 15.60 -12.13 5.01
N ASN A 332 15.42 -11.10 4.24
CA ASN A 332 14.79 -11.16 2.92
C ASN A 332 15.76 -10.69 1.85
N TRP A 333 15.73 -11.33 0.68
CA TRP A 333 16.47 -10.91 -0.49
C TRP A 333 15.74 -11.26 -1.77
N GLY A 334 16.03 -10.54 -2.83
CA GLY A 334 15.39 -10.78 -4.11
C GLY A 334 16.10 -10.13 -5.28
N ALA A 335 15.62 -10.52 -6.45
CA ALA A 335 16.02 -9.93 -7.72
C ALA A 335 14.76 -9.72 -8.56
N PHE A 336 14.75 -8.65 -9.32
CA PHE A 336 13.66 -8.34 -10.25
C PHE A 336 14.24 -7.70 -11.51
N GLY A 337 13.53 -7.86 -12.60
CA GLY A 337 13.89 -7.20 -13.84
C GLY A 337 12.77 -7.27 -14.84
N ARG A 338 12.72 -6.26 -15.72
CA ARG A 338 11.82 -6.21 -16.85
C ARG A 338 12.50 -5.54 -18.05
N VAL A 339 12.08 -5.94 -19.22
CA VAL A 339 12.42 -5.24 -20.46
C VAL A 339 11.12 -4.68 -21.03
N GLN A 340 11.14 -3.41 -21.35
CA GLN A 340 10.08 -2.75 -22.09
C GLN A 340 10.52 -2.54 -23.53
N PHE A 341 9.63 -2.86 -24.45
CA PHE A 341 9.79 -2.67 -25.89
C PHE A 341 8.71 -1.71 -26.37
N ASP A 342 9.12 -0.68 -27.10
CA ASP A 342 8.22 0.24 -27.79
C ASP A 342 8.37 0.02 -29.31
N GLY A 343 7.26 -0.02 -30.06
CA GLY A 343 7.34 -0.30 -31.50
C GLY A 343 5.98 -0.28 -32.17
N ALA A 344 5.83 -1.11 -33.19
CA ALA A 344 4.58 -1.26 -33.93
C ALA A 344 4.27 -2.74 -34.19
N LEU A 345 2.99 -3.09 -34.08
CA LEU A 345 2.46 -4.39 -34.47
C LEU A 345 1.46 -4.18 -35.63
N ALA A 346 1.69 -4.82 -36.77
CA ALA A 346 0.89 -4.67 -38.00
C ALA A 346 0.68 -3.19 -38.40
N GLY A 347 1.73 -2.36 -38.25
CA GLY A 347 1.70 -0.93 -38.60
C GLY A 347 1.00 -0.02 -37.60
N ARG A 348 0.60 -0.55 -36.44
CA ARG A 348 -0.05 0.19 -35.33
C ARG A 348 0.89 0.32 -34.14
N PRO A 349 0.92 1.45 -33.44
CA PRO A 349 1.73 1.63 -32.24
C PRO A 349 1.46 0.51 -31.23
N ALA A 350 2.52 -0.06 -30.69
CA ALA A 350 2.44 -1.14 -29.71
C ALA A 350 3.60 -1.06 -28.74
N ASP A 351 3.36 -1.48 -27.51
CA ASP A 351 4.40 -1.69 -26.50
C ASP A 351 4.22 -3.05 -25.82
N LEU A 352 5.31 -3.58 -25.30
CA LEU A 352 5.34 -4.84 -24.58
C LEU A 352 6.33 -4.72 -23.43
N PHE A 353 5.97 -5.13 -22.24
CA PHE A 353 6.96 -5.42 -21.22
C PHE A 353 6.91 -6.90 -20.81
N VAL A 354 8.07 -7.45 -20.52
CA VAL A 354 8.24 -8.80 -19.98
C VAL A 354 9.16 -8.72 -18.78
N GLY A 355 8.81 -9.37 -17.70
CA GLY A 355 9.60 -9.30 -16.47
C GLY A 355 9.49 -10.53 -15.59
N ALA A 356 10.38 -10.57 -14.61
CA ALA A 356 10.37 -11.58 -13.56
C ALA A 356 10.79 -10.98 -12.22
N SER A 357 10.29 -11.55 -11.13
CA SER A 357 10.74 -11.26 -9.78
C SER A 357 10.90 -12.53 -8.96
N LEU A 358 12.00 -12.63 -8.22
CA LEU A 358 12.29 -13.67 -7.26
C LEU A 358 12.42 -13.04 -5.88
N ARG A 359 11.69 -13.56 -4.91
CA ARG A 359 11.76 -13.13 -3.50
C ARG A 359 12.02 -14.35 -2.64
N LYS A 360 12.99 -14.25 -1.72
CA LYS A 360 13.28 -15.27 -0.72
C LYS A 360 13.40 -14.63 0.66
N GLY A 361 12.90 -15.33 1.67
CA GLY A 361 12.94 -14.87 3.04
C GLY A 361 13.04 -16.03 4.02
N ASP A 362 13.81 -15.79 5.05
CA ASP A 362 13.98 -16.65 6.21
C ASP A 362 13.54 -15.86 7.45
N LEU A 363 12.68 -16.44 8.27
CA LEU A 363 12.18 -15.86 9.50
C LEU A 363 12.41 -16.87 10.65
N ASP A 364 13.21 -16.46 11.63
CA ASP A 364 13.32 -17.12 12.92
C ASP A 364 12.27 -16.50 13.85
N ALA A 365 11.26 -17.28 14.26
CA ALA A 365 10.12 -16.81 15.06
C ALA A 365 10.07 -17.54 16.40
N LEU A 366 10.30 -16.78 17.46
CA LEU A 366 10.28 -17.22 18.84
C LEU A 366 9.10 -16.59 19.58
N GLN A 367 8.51 -17.31 20.52
CA GLN A 367 7.50 -16.77 21.43
C GLN A 367 7.80 -17.22 22.86
N TRP A 368 7.62 -16.29 23.79
CA TRP A 368 7.93 -16.48 25.21
C TRP A 368 6.74 -16.02 26.05
N VAL A 369 6.59 -16.56 27.25
CA VAL A 369 5.67 -15.98 28.23
C VAL A 369 6.08 -14.53 28.49
N ASN A 370 5.12 -13.61 28.43
CA ASN A 370 5.39 -12.20 28.73
C ASN A 370 5.37 -12.00 30.27
N LEU A 371 6.50 -11.56 30.83
CA LEU A 371 6.68 -11.18 32.22
C LEU A 371 7.02 -9.69 32.29
N LYS A 372 6.02 -8.81 32.04
CA LYS A 372 6.21 -7.34 31.93
C LYS A 372 7.31 -6.99 30.95
N SER A 373 7.07 -7.30 29.66
CA SER A 373 8.02 -7.14 28.55
C SER A 373 9.30 -7.97 28.65
N SER A 374 9.52 -8.74 29.71
CA SER A 374 10.62 -9.67 29.83
C SER A 374 10.25 -11.07 29.35
N ARG A 375 11.21 -11.80 28.80
CA ARG A 375 11.02 -13.18 28.31
C ARG A 375 11.00 -14.16 29.47
N GLY A 376 9.86 -14.88 29.64
CA GLY A 376 9.70 -16.03 30.54
C GLY A 376 10.03 -17.34 29.81
N ASP A 377 9.23 -18.40 30.09
CA ASP A 377 9.38 -19.69 29.43
C ASP A 377 9.10 -19.61 27.93
N LYS A 378 9.92 -20.31 27.12
CA LYS A 378 9.72 -20.40 25.67
C LYS A 378 8.46 -21.18 25.35
N ARG A 379 7.59 -20.63 24.50
CA ARG A 379 6.31 -21.22 24.06
C ARG A 379 6.32 -21.70 22.63
N ALA A 380 7.03 -21.01 21.74
CA ALA A 380 7.20 -21.40 20.35
C ALA A 380 8.63 -21.12 19.87
N ASP A 381 9.08 -21.94 18.95
CA ASP A 381 10.38 -21.80 18.29
C ASP A 381 10.24 -22.41 16.89
N SER A 382 10.30 -21.57 15.86
CA SER A 382 10.13 -22.02 14.48
C SER A 382 11.00 -21.29 13.49
N ALA A 383 11.44 -22.00 12.46
CA ALA A 383 12.05 -21.45 11.27
C ALA A 383 11.03 -21.47 10.12
N GLN A 384 10.82 -20.33 9.48
CA GLN A 384 9.85 -20.14 8.42
C GLN A 384 10.58 -19.65 7.16
N ASN A 385 10.48 -20.41 6.07
CA ASN A 385 11.15 -20.07 4.83
C ASN A 385 10.13 -19.84 3.73
N ALA A 386 10.18 -18.68 3.08
CA ALA A 386 9.35 -18.30 1.95
C ALA A 386 10.18 -18.19 0.66
N THR A 387 9.60 -18.62 -0.45
CA THR A 387 10.10 -18.31 -1.79
C THR A 387 8.92 -17.95 -2.66
N ALA A 388 9.01 -16.86 -3.42
CA ALA A 388 8.02 -16.45 -4.40
C ALA A 388 8.74 -16.14 -5.72
N LEU A 389 8.21 -16.67 -6.81
CA LEU A 389 8.67 -16.42 -8.18
C LEU A 389 7.47 -15.99 -9.02
N ASP A 390 7.58 -14.85 -9.65
CA ASP A 390 6.60 -14.32 -10.59
C ASP A 390 7.28 -14.08 -11.95
N VAL A 391 6.64 -14.52 -13.03
CA VAL A 391 7.01 -14.18 -14.42
C VAL A 391 5.79 -13.53 -15.05
N PHE A 392 5.94 -12.37 -15.61
CA PHE A 392 4.83 -11.56 -16.08
C PHE A 392 5.13 -10.90 -17.42
N ALA A 393 4.07 -10.67 -18.20
CA ALA A 393 4.13 -9.92 -19.43
C ALA A 393 2.82 -9.16 -19.67
N GLU A 394 2.90 -7.98 -20.28
CA GLU A 394 1.76 -7.22 -20.75
C GLU A 394 2.12 -6.51 -22.04
N GLY A 395 1.25 -6.65 -23.03
CA GLY A 395 1.35 -5.93 -24.30
C GLY A 395 0.14 -5.04 -24.50
N ARG A 396 0.37 -3.88 -25.13
CA ARG A 396 -0.64 -2.92 -25.56
C ARG A 396 -0.51 -2.64 -27.03
N VAL A 397 -1.63 -2.63 -27.74
CA VAL A 397 -1.68 -2.34 -29.18
C VAL A 397 -2.79 -1.34 -29.45
N PHE A 398 -2.50 -0.27 -30.16
CA PHE A 398 -3.50 0.69 -30.62
C PHE A 398 -4.20 0.12 -31.87
N VAL A 399 -5.50 -0.17 -31.76
CA VAL A 399 -6.32 -0.66 -32.87
C VAL A 399 -6.93 0.48 -33.69
N THR A 400 -7.11 1.66 -33.06
CA THR A 400 -7.34 2.97 -33.70
C THR A 400 -6.36 3.98 -33.08
N ASP A 401 -6.39 5.22 -33.52
CA ASP A 401 -5.54 6.27 -32.95
C ASP A 401 -5.90 6.59 -31.47
N GLU A 402 -7.16 6.31 -31.08
CA GLU A 402 -7.66 6.57 -29.72
C GLU A 402 -7.84 5.32 -28.86
N LEU A 403 -7.97 4.12 -29.46
CA LEU A 403 -8.32 2.89 -28.73
C LEU A 403 -7.17 1.90 -28.71
N ALA A 404 -6.72 1.56 -27.53
CA ALA A 404 -5.75 0.50 -27.29
C ALA A 404 -6.41 -0.74 -26.65
N VAL A 405 -5.95 -1.92 -27.06
CA VAL A 405 -6.22 -3.20 -26.43
C VAL A 405 -4.99 -3.60 -25.64
N VAL A 406 -5.19 -4.03 -24.40
CA VAL A 406 -4.13 -4.48 -23.50
C VAL A 406 -4.38 -5.94 -23.13
N GLY A 407 -3.35 -6.76 -23.15
CA GLY A 407 -3.42 -8.16 -22.76
C GLY A 407 -2.14 -8.60 -22.04
N GLY A 408 -2.28 -9.42 -21.03
CA GLY A 408 -1.14 -9.86 -20.25
C GLY A 408 -1.48 -10.87 -19.19
N GLY A 409 -0.53 -11.12 -18.30
CA GLY A 409 -0.75 -11.98 -17.14
C GLY A 409 0.54 -12.30 -16.39
N THR A 410 0.35 -12.97 -15.26
CA THR A 410 1.42 -13.43 -14.37
C THR A 410 1.33 -14.93 -14.17
N LEU A 411 2.46 -15.62 -14.29
CA LEU A 411 2.69 -16.97 -13.80
C LEU A 411 3.41 -16.86 -12.47
N GLY A 412 2.80 -17.38 -11.41
CA GLY A 412 3.33 -17.27 -10.06
C GLY A 412 3.52 -18.63 -9.37
N SER A 413 4.52 -18.70 -8.50
CA SER A 413 4.76 -19.82 -7.61
C SER A 413 5.21 -19.31 -6.25
N ALA A 414 4.54 -19.76 -5.18
CA ALA A 414 4.89 -19.40 -3.80
C ALA A 414 5.04 -20.64 -2.95
N LYS A 415 6.23 -20.80 -2.37
CA LYS A 415 6.55 -21.91 -1.45
C LYS A 415 6.63 -21.41 -0.03
N ARG A 416 6.05 -22.16 0.91
CA ARG A 416 6.12 -21.93 2.35
C ARG A 416 6.64 -23.21 3.02
N LYS A 417 7.69 -23.06 3.81
CA LYS A 417 8.22 -24.14 4.64
C LYS A 417 8.21 -23.69 6.10
N PHE A 418 7.56 -24.44 6.93
CA PHE A 418 7.48 -24.25 8.36
C PHE A 418 8.20 -25.41 9.04
N ARG A 419 9.16 -25.11 9.90
CA ARG A 419 9.86 -26.07 10.76
C ARG A 419 9.62 -25.66 12.21
N ASN A 420 9.03 -26.55 12.98
CA ASN A 420 8.84 -26.37 14.41
C ASN A 420 10.02 -27.00 15.16
N ASN A 421 10.88 -26.17 15.75
CA ASN A 421 12.10 -26.62 16.44
C ASN A 421 11.80 -27.30 17.78
N LEU A 422 10.60 -27.14 18.34
CA LEU A 422 10.15 -27.82 19.56
C LEU A 422 9.49 -29.16 19.25
N ASN A 423 8.90 -29.31 18.05
CA ASN A 423 8.19 -30.53 17.66
C ASN A 423 8.20 -30.70 16.13
N HIS A 424 9.16 -31.44 15.61
CA HIS A 424 9.32 -31.69 14.17
C HIS A 424 8.16 -32.43 13.51
N THR A 425 7.26 -33.07 14.27
CA THR A 425 6.05 -33.71 13.69
C THR A 425 5.08 -32.68 13.14
N ALA A 426 5.22 -31.40 13.54
CA ALA A 426 4.45 -30.27 13.05
C ALA A 426 5.06 -29.60 11.80
N ASP A 427 6.23 -30.05 11.34
CA ASP A 427 6.87 -29.50 10.14
C ASP A 427 5.96 -29.63 8.92
N ARG A 428 5.85 -28.58 8.13
CA ARG A 428 4.99 -28.52 6.93
C ARG A 428 5.68 -27.77 5.81
N ALA A 429 5.32 -28.16 4.59
CA ALA A 429 5.69 -27.42 3.39
C ALA A 429 4.52 -27.42 2.41
N VAL A 430 4.25 -26.28 1.80
CA VAL A 430 3.22 -26.12 0.78
C VAL A 430 3.75 -25.27 -0.36
N THR A 431 3.28 -25.55 -1.57
CA THR A 431 3.55 -24.73 -2.75
C THR A 431 2.23 -24.38 -3.42
N TYR A 432 2.04 -23.12 -3.71
CA TYR A 432 0.92 -22.58 -4.46
C TYR A 432 1.41 -22.15 -5.84
N GLU A 433 0.66 -22.43 -6.89
CA GLU A 433 0.98 -22.07 -8.26
C GLU A 433 -0.26 -21.52 -8.94
N TRP A 434 -0.09 -20.47 -9.74
CA TRP A 434 -1.22 -19.83 -10.43
C TRP A 434 -0.84 -19.24 -11.77
N PHE A 435 -1.87 -19.03 -12.59
CA PHE A 435 -1.82 -18.14 -13.75
C PHE A 435 -2.91 -17.08 -13.58
N ALA A 436 -2.52 -15.82 -13.61
CA ALA A 436 -3.41 -14.67 -13.46
C ALA A 436 -3.42 -13.85 -14.76
N PRO A 437 -4.39 -14.10 -15.68
CA PRO A 437 -4.53 -13.34 -16.91
C PRO A 437 -5.17 -11.98 -16.67
N ARG A 438 -4.92 -11.09 -17.65
CA ARG A 438 -5.50 -9.76 -17.71
C ARG A 438 -5.83 -9.40 -19.15
N ILE A 439 -6.98 -8.75 -19.37
CA ILE A 439 -7.34 -8.09 -20.62
C ILE A 439 -7.95 -6.73 -20.31
N GLY A 440 -7.70 -5.73 -21.15
CA GLY A 440 -8.22 -4.39 -20.95
C GLY A 440 -8.37 -3.61 -22.26
N LEU A 441 -9.17 -2.56 -22.16
CA LEU A 441 -9.38 -1.55 -23.20
C LEU A 441 -9.04 -0.18 -22.60
N LEU A 442 -8.32 0.63 -23.34
CA LEU A 442 -8.03 2.01 -23.00
C LEU A 442 -8.38 2.89 -24.20
N TRP A 443 -9.42 3.69 -24.03
CA TRP A 443 -9.79 4.72 -24.98
C TRP A 443 -9.30 6.09 -24.51
N GLN A 444 -8.76 6.85 -25.44
CA GLN A 444 -8.20 8.16 -25.20
C GLN A 444 -8.79 9.19 -26.15
N ALA A 445 -9.49 10.16 -25.60
CA ALA A 445 -10.02 11.26 -26.39
C ALA A 445 -8.91 12.24 -26.79
N PRO A 446 -9.10 13.00 -27.90
CA PRO A 446 -8.15 14.02 -28.34
C PRO A 446 -7.91 15.14 -27.30
N ASP A 447 -8.86 15.40 -26.40
CA ASP A 447 -8.74 16.37 -25.30
C ASP A 447 -8.03 15.83 -24.05
N GLY A 448 -7.54 14.57 -24.11
CA GLY A 448 -6.81 13.90 -23.04
C GLY A 448 -7.67 13.19 -21.99
N ALA A 449 -9.01 13.20 -22.14
CA ALA A 449 -9.88 12.35 -21.34
C ALA A 449 -9.70 10.89 -21.72
N GLN A 450 -9.84 10.00 -20.74
CA GLN A 450 -9.71 8.56 -20.93
C GLN A 450 -10.94 7.82 -20.41
N ALA A 451 -11.28 6.71 -21.07
CA ALA A 451 -12.14 5.68 -20.52
C ALA A 451 -11.40 4.34 -20.59
N PHE A 452 -11.61 3.50 -19.61
CA PHE A 452 -10.98 2.19 -19.56
C PHE A 452 -11.96 1.13 -19.08
N ALA A 453 -11.69 -0.11 -19.50
CA ALA A 453 -12.35 -1.30 -18.96
C ALA A 453 -11.32 -2.42 -18.86
N ASN A 454 -11.40 -3.27 -17.85
CA ASN A 454 -10.56 -4.44 -17.74
C ASN A 454 -11.25 -5.60 -17.04
N LEU A 455 -10.72 -6.79 -17.30
CA LEU A 455 -11.02 -8.01 -16.56
C LEU A 455 -9.69 -8.62 -16.13
N THR A 456 -9.51 -8.83 -14.83
CA THR A 456 -8.26 -9.31 -14.25
C THR A 456 -8.52 -10.47 -13.31
N ARG A 457 -7.61 -11.45 -13.29
CA ARG A 457 -7.54 -12.45 -12.22
C ARG A 457 -6.41 -12.09 -11.25
N SER A 458 -6.68 -12.18 -9.96
CA SER A 458 -5.70 -11.98 -8.88
C SER A 458 -5.69 -13.18 -7.97
N VAL A 459 -4.49 -13.64 -7.55
CA VAL A 459 -4.33 -14.78 -6.66
C VAL A 459 -3.37 -14.42 -5.54
N GLU A 460 -3.80 -14.60 -4.29
CA GLU A 460 -2.98 -14.31 -3.12
C GLU A 460 -2.81 -15.54 -2.25
N PRO A 461 -1.59 -16.11 -2.20
CA PRO A 461 -1.26 -17.18 -1.28
C PRO A 461 -1.24 -16.71 0.18
N PRO A 462 -1.63 -17.55 1.16
CA PRO A 462 -1.50 -17.24 2.57
C PRO A 462 -0.04 -16.93 2.96
N ASN A 463 0.15 -15.94 3.82
CA ASN A 463 1.42 -15.66 4.48
C ASN A 463 1.55 -16.50 5.78
N PHE A 464 2.71 -16.45 6.43
CA PHE A 464 2.92 -17.22 7.66
C PHE A 464 2.06 -16.74 8.83
N SER A 465 1.72 -15.45 8.91
CA SER A 465 0.85 -14.95 9.96
C SER A 465 -0.58 -15.53 9.87
N ALA A 466 -1.02 -15.91 8.67
CA ALA A 466 -2.28 -16.62 8.46
C ALA A 466 -2.13 -18.14 8.65
N LEU A 467 -1.03 -18.73 8.21
CA LEU A 467 -0.80 -20.18 8.23
C LEU A 467 -0.45 -20.72 9.62
N VAL A 468 0.33 -19.95 10.42
CA VAL A 468 0.79 -20.40 11.74
C VAL A 468 -0.09 -19.72 12.79
N GLN A 469 -1.09 -20.47 13.26
CA GLN A 469 -2.12 -19.91 14.15
C GLN A 469 -1.98 -20.48 15.58
N THR A 470 -2.43 -19.68 16.55
CA THR A 470 -2.52 -20.02 17.98
C THR A 470 -3.97 -20.06 18.47
N GLY A 471 -4.94 -19.87 17.59
CA GLY A 471 -6.37 -19.85 17.86
C GLY A 471 -7.02 -21.24 17.80
N PRO A 472 -8.18 -21.39 17.13
CA PRO A 472 -8.89 -22.67 16.99
C PRO A 472 -8.05 -23.75 16.31
N TYR A 473 -7.09 -23.36 15.49
CA TYR A 473 -6.06 -24.22 14.94
C TYR A 473 -4.72 -23.89 15.61
N VAL A 474 -4.19 -24.85 16.34
CA VAL A 474 -2.84 -24.72 16.89
C VAL A 474 -1.85 -25.28 15.89
N GLY A 475 -0.95 -24.45 15.38
CA GLY A 475 0.06 -24.84 14.41
C GLY A 475 -0.26 -24.40 12.97
N PHE A 476 0.13 -25.19 11.97
CA PHE A 476 0.02 -24.86 10.56
C PHE A 476 -1.39 -25.13 10.01
N ALA A 477 -2.18 -24.10 9.74
CA ALA A 477 -3.52 -24.19 9.20
C ALA A 477 -3.51 -24.53 7.69
N PRO A 478 -4.41 -25.43 7.19
CA PRO A 478 -4.44 -25.83 5.79
C PRO A 478 -5.21 -24.81 4.92
N LEU A 479 -4.77 -23.54 4.91
CA LEU A 479 -5.43 -22.48 4.15
C LEU A 479 -5.13 -22.58 2.66
N LYS A 480 -6.15 -22.21 1.86
CA LYS A 480 -6.06 -22.08 0.40
C LYS A 480 -5.70 -20.65 0.01
N PRO A 481 -5.09 -20.43 -1.19
CA PRO A 481 -4.98 -19.11 -1.76
C PRO A 481 -6.38 -18.53 -2.01
N GLN A 482 -6.55 -17.24 -1.79
CA GLN A 482 -7.71 -16.54 -2.32
C GLN A 482 -7.52 -16.23 -3.80
N ASP A 483 -8.61 -16.29 -4.56
CA ASP A 483 -8.62 -16.19 -6.01
C ASP A 483 -9.77 -15.28 -6.44
N ALA A 484 -9.48 -14.22 -7.14
CA ALA A 484 -10.46 -13.21 -7.50
C ALA A 484 -10.48 -12.91 -9.00
N TRP A 485 -11.67 -12.86 -9.58
CA TRP A 485 -11.92 -12.23 -10.86
C TRP A 485 -12.53 -10.86 -10.65
N THR A 486 -11.89 -9.82 -11.21
CA THR A 486 -12.34 -8.43 -11.08
C THR A 486 -12.63 -7.84 -12.44
N ALA A 487 -13.86 -7.39 -12.64
CA ALA A 487 -14.27 -6.53 -13.75
C ALA A 487 -14.25 -5.07 -13.28
N GLU A 488 -13.68 -4.20 -14.09
CA GLU A 488 -13.56 -2.77 -13.81
C GLU A 488 -13.87 -1.94 -15.04
N ILE A 489 -14.57 -0.81 -14.85
CA ILE A 489 -14.78 0.24 -15.85
C ILE A 489 -14.59 1.59 -15.20
N GLY A 490 -13.99 2.54 -15.92
CA GLY A 490 -13.78 3.86 -15.36
C GLY A 490 -13.46 4.92 -16.40
N THR A 491 -13.39 6.15 -15.91
CA THR A 491 -13.01 7.32 -16.70
C THR A 491 -12.17 8.26 -15.86
N ARG A 492 -11.21 8.89 -16.47
CA ARG A 492 -10.38 9.94 -15.87
C ARG A 492 -10.05 11.02 -16.88
N GLY A 493 -9.84 12.21 -16.40
CA GLY A 493 -9.51 13.32 -17.31
C GLY A 493 -9.51 14.65 -16.62
N ARG A 494 -9.30 15.67 -17.45
CA ARG A 494 -9.35 17.07 -17.03
C ARG A 494 -10.02 17.89 -18.13
N ARG A 495 -10.95 18.75 -17.73
CA ARG A 495 -11.58 19.71 -18.62
C ARG A 495 -11.64 21.09 -17.96
N GLY A 496 -10.81 22.01 -18.43
CA GLY A 496 -10.67 23.32 -17.80
C GLY A 496 -10.22 23.21 -16.34
N ALA A 497 -11.06 23.72 -15.45
CA ALA A 497 -10.84 23.74 -13.99
C ALA A 497 -11.16 22.41 -13.28
N PHE A 498 -11.77 21.46 -13.96
CA PHE A 498 -12.29 20.21 -13.37
C PHE A 498 -11.46 19.01 -13.76
N THR A 499 -11.00 18.25 -12.76
CA THR A 499 -10.30 16.97 -12.93
C THR A 499 -11.14 15.88 -12.26
N TRP A 500 -11.24 14.71 -12.88
CA TRP A 500 -11.97 13.58 -12.34
C TRP A 500 -11.20 12.26 -12.53
N ASP A 501 -11.45 11.32 -11.64
CA ASP A 501 -11.07 9.92 -11.74
C ASP A 501 -12.20 9.11 -11.09
N VAL A 502 -12.92 8.33 -11.89
CA VAL A 502 -14.07 7.55 -11.43
C VAL A 502 -13.93 6.13 -11.93
N ALA A 503 -14.06 5.18 -11.03
CA ALA A 503 -14.05 3.75 -11.36
C ALA A 503 -15.21 3.02 -10.67
N LEU A 504 -15.77 2.07 -11.37
CA LEU A 504 -16.70 1.07 -10.86
C LEU A 504 -16.03 -0.29 -11.00
N TYR A 505 -16.15 -1.12 -9.97
CA TYR A 505 -15.57 -2.45 -10.00
C TYR A 505 -16.49 -3.47 -9.32
N ARG A 506 -16.33 -4.75 -9.73
CA ARG A 506 -16.88 -5.92 -9.08
C ARG A 506 -15.85 -7.04 -9.11
N ALA A 507 -15.52 -7.57 -7.94
CA ALA A 507 -14.68 -8.74 -7.76
C ALA A 507 -15.50 -9.88 -7.16
N GLU A 508 -15.36 -11.07 -7.73
CA GLU A 508 -15.85 -12.32 -7.18
C GLU A 508 -14.65 -13.11 -6.67
N ILE A 509 -14.65 -13.44 -5.38
CA ILE A 509 -13.47 -13.95 -4.67
C ILE A 509 -13.82 -15.32 -4.09
N GLU A 510 -13.05 -16.33 -4.48
CA GLU A 510 -13.11 -17.65 -3.89
C GLU A 510 -12.04 -17.80 -2.80
N ASN A 511 -12.39 -18.53 -1.74
CA ASN A 511 -11.50 -18.83 -0.62
C ASN A 511 -10.87 -17.58 0.02
N GLU A 512 -11.64 -16.49 0.12
CA GLU A 512 -11.12 -15.25 0.71
C GLU A 512 -10.57 -15.50 2.12
N LEU A 513 -9.38 -14.97 2.38
CA LEU A 513 -8.70 -15.08 3.67
C LEU A 513 -9.24 -14.01 4.62
N LEU A 514 -10.14 -14.38 5.51
CA LEU A 514 -10.77 -13.49 6.47
C LEU A 514 -10.20 -13.67 7.87
N ASN A 515 -9.94 -12.57 8.57
CA ASN A 515 -9.39 -12.56 9.91
C ASN A 515 -10.46 -12.19 10.95
N TYR A 516 -10.34 -12.74 12.16
CA TYR A 516 -11.18 -12.39 13.29
C TYR A 516 -10.43 -12.51 14.62
N VAL A 517 -10.88 -11.76 15.60
CA VAL A 517 -10.41 -11.85 16.98
C VAL A 517 -11.12 -13.01 17.66
N VAL A 518 -10.36 -13.89 18.31
CA VAL A 518 -10.89 -15.00 19.11
C VAL A 518 -11.09 -14.56 20.55
N THR A 519 -10.02 -14.04 21.16
CA THR A 519 -9.99 -13.40 22.48
C THR A 519 -8.99 -12.23 22.42
N PRO A 520 -8.95 -11.33 23.42
CA PRO A 520 -7.92 -10.29 23.47
C PRO A 520 -6.48 -10.83 23.43
N GLU A 521 -6.27 -12.06 23.91
CA GLU A 521 -4.98 -12.76 23.91
C GLU A 521 -4.71 -13.50 22.59
N ILE A 522 -5.73 -13.69 21.74
CA ILE A 522 -5.62 -14.29 20.39
C ILE A 522 -6.23 -13.31 19.41
N PRO A 523 -5.50 -12.23 19.06
CA PRO A 523 -6.05 -11.09 18.34
C PRO A 523 -6.30 -11.34 16.85
N ALA A 524 -5.80 -12.44 16.29
CA ALA A 524 -5.99 -12.77 14.89
C ALA A 524 -5.99 -14.28 14.64
N ALA A 525 -7.10 -14.80 14.14
CA ALA A 525 -7.19 -16.09 13.48
C ALA A 525 -7.68 -15.87 12.04
N THR A 526 -7.35 -16.79 11.14
CA THR A 526 -7.68 -16.70 9.71
C THR A 526 -8.46 -17.93 9.27
N PHE A 527 -9.49 -17.72 8.45
CA PHE A 527 -10.20 -18.79 7.75
C PHE A 527 -10.40 -18.45 6.28
N ASN A 528 -10.66 -19.43 5.43
CA ASN A 528 -11.12 -19.19 4.08
C ASN A 528 -12.65 -19.11 4.08
N ALA A 529 -13.22 -17.99 3.59
CA ALA A 529 -14.62 -17.91 3.21
C ALA A 529 -14.86 -18.71 1.92
N GLY A 530 -16.10 -19.16 1.69
CA GLY A 530 -16.46 -19.87 0.47
C GLY A 530 -16.34 -18.95 -0.75
N GLN A 531 -17.30 -18.09 -0.93
CA GLN A 531 -17.34 -17.08 -1.97
C GLN A 531 -17.76 -15.74 -1.37
N THR A 532 -17.12 -14.65 -1.84
CA THR A 532 -17.46 -13.29 -1.46
C THR A 532 -17.50 -12.38 -2.69
N ILE A 533 -18.26 -11.30 -2.59
CA ILE A 533 -18.37 -10.28 -3.62
C ILE A 533 -17.88 -8.95 -3.05
N HIS A 534 -16.93 -8.31 -3.74
CA HIS A 534 -16.51 -6.94 -3.45
C HIS A 534 -16.85 -6.06 -4.64
N GLN A 535 -17.80 -5.16 -4.47
CA GLN A 535 -18.15 -4.20 -5.52
C GLN A 535 -18.19 -2.78 -4.96
N GLY A 536 -17.94 -1.80 -5.84
CA GLY A 536 -17.87 -0.43 -5.37
C GLY A 536 -17.77 0.62 -6.46
N VAL A 537 -17.91 1.87 -6.00
CA VAL A 537 -17.67 3.10 -6.76
C VAL A 537 -16.59 3.88 -6.08
N GLU A 538 -15.59 4.28 -6.84
CA GLU A 538 -14.48 5.12 -6.42
C GLU A 538 -14.51 6.41 -7.23
N ALA A 539 -14.61 7.58 -6.60
CA ALA A 539 -14.64 8.86 -7.27
C ALA A 539 -13.70 9.86 -6.61
N GLY A 540 -12.78 10.41 -7.39
CA GLY A 540 -11.92 11.53 -7.05
C GLY A 540 -12.26 12.72 -7.94
N LEU A 541 -12.62 13.86 -7.34
CA LEU A 541 -13.00 15.08 -8.03
C LEU A 541 -12.14 16.24 -7.50
N ASP A 542 -11.57 17.02 -8.40
CA ASP A 542 -10.76 18.18 -8.06
C ASP A 542 -11.20 19.36 -8.93
N TRP A 543 -11.67 20.39 -8.29
CA TRP A 543 -12.16 21.60 -8.96
C TRP A 543 -11.37 22.82 -8.52
N ARG A 544 -10.75 23.49 -9.47
CA ARG A 544 -9.92 24.67 -9.21
C ARG A 544 -10.39 25.88 -9.98
N ILE A 545 -10.75 26.92 -9.27
CA ILE A 545 -11.21 28.21 -9.83
C ILE A 545 -10.38 29.32 -9.18
N GLY A 546 -9.41 29.86 -9.93
CA GLY A 546 -8.48 30.84 -9.40
C GLY A 546 -7.76 30.34 -8.15
N PRO A 547 -7.81 31.07 -7.02
CA PRO A 547 -7.14 30.68 -5.78
C PRO A 547 -7.91 29.62 -4.97
N VAL A 548 -9.10 29.23 -5.40
CA VAL A 548 -9.94 28.25 -4.68
C VAL A 548 -9.84 26.89 -5.32
N ARG A 549 -9.60 25.86 -4.50
CA ARG A 549 -9.59 24.46 -4.89
C ARG A 549 -10.54 23.66 -4.01
N LEU A 550 -11.46 22.92 -4.61
CA LEU A 550 -12.30 21.94 -3.94
C LEU A 550 -11.90 20.56 -4.39
N ARG A 551 -11.34 19.77 -3.48
CA ARG A 551 -11.04 18.35 -3.67
C ARG A 551 -12.09 17.51 -2.94
N GLN A 552 -12.58 16.48 -3.60
CA GLN A 552 -13.53 15.54 -3.03
C GLN A 552 -13.15 14.12 -3.40
N THR A 553 -13.31 13.20 -2.45
CA THR A 553 -13.22 11.77 -2.71
C THR A 553 -14.44 11.08 -2.13
N TYR A 554 -14.95 10.12 -2.86
CA TYR A 554 -16.07 9.30 -2.44
C TYR A 554 -15.76 7.83 -2.75
N THR A 555 -16.05 6.98 -1.79
CA THR A 555 -15.97 5.53 -1.94
C THR A 555 -17.26 4.92 -1.43
N TRP A 556 -17.94 4.18 -2.29
CA TRP A 556 -19.00 3.26 -1.92
C TRP A 556 -18.46 1.83 -2.01
N SER A 557 -18.72 1.02 -0.99
CA SER A 557 -18.23 -0.35 -0.89
C SER A 557 -19.38 -1.26 -0.44
N ASP A 558 -19.73 -2.23 -1.26
CA ASP A 558 -20.65 -3.31 -0.91
C ASP A 558 -19.89 -4.64 -0.97
N PHE A 559 -19.39 -5.07 0.21
CA PHE A 559 -18.65 -6.30 0.37
C PHE A 559 -19.47 -7.27 1.20
N ARG A 560 -19.64 -8.49 0.69
CA ARG A 560 -20.53 -9.47 1.30
C ARG A 560 -20.13 -10.90 0.98
N PHE A 561 -20.60 -11.82 1.78
CA PHE A 561 -20.62 -13.22 1.41
C PHE A 561 -21.59 -13.45 0.24
N ASP A 562 -21.41 -14.53 -0.48
CA ASP A 562 -22.27 -14.97 -1.58
C ASP A 562 -22.68 -16.42 -1.33
N GLY A 563 -23.86 -16.59 -0.70
CA GLY A 563 -24.40 -17.91 -0.35
C GLY A 563 -23.55 -18.71 0.63
N ASP A 564 -22.84 -18.06 1.57
CA ASP A 564 -22.02 -18.76 2.57
C ASP A 564 -22.88 -19.63 3.50
N SER A 565 -22.41 -20.84 3.83
CA SER A 565 -23.16 -21.81 4.63
C SER A 565 -23.44 -21.37 6.06
N VAL A 566 -22.64 -20.44 6.61
CA VAL A 566 -22.74 -19.93 7.99
C VAL A 566 -23.31 -18.53 8.03
N TYR A 567 -22.86 -17.68 7.08
CA TYR A 567 -23.15 -16.24 7.10
C TYR A 567 -24.11 -15.80 5.99
N GLY A 568 -24.57 -16.71 5.09
CA GLY A 568 -25.48 -16.39 4.00
C GLY A 568 -24.93 -15.30 3.07
N ASP A 569 -25.64 -14.19 2.94
CA ASP A 569 -25.27 -13.01 2.15
C ASP A 569 -24.90 -11.81 3.05
N ASN A 570 -24.48 -12.06 4.28
CA ASN A 570 -24.12 -11.02 5.23
C ASN A 570 -23.00 -10.13 4.68
N ARG A 571 -23.00 -8.86 5.07
CA ARG A 571 -21.93 -7.92 4.74
C ARG A 571 -20.66 -8.28 5.48
N LEU A 572 -19.54 -8.13 4.79
CA LEU A 572 -18.22 -8.24 5.42
C LEU A 572 -18.02 -7.03 6.35
N PRO A 573 -17.53 -7.26 7.57
CA PRO A 573 -17.35 -6.20 8.56
C PRO A 573 -16.14 -5.31 8.22
N VAL A 574 -16.00 -4.21 8.97
CA VAL A 574 -14.81 -3.36 9.09
C VAL A 574 -14.67 -2.28 8.01
N VAL A 575 -15.14 -2.49 6.79
CA VAL A 575 -15.07 -1.47 5.74
C VAL A 575 -16.35 -0.62 5.77
N PRO A 576 -16.23 0.72 5.88
CA PRO A 576 -17.38 1.62 5.75
C PRO A 576 -18.06 1.48 4.39
N GLU A 577 -19.38 1.40 4.39
CA GLU A 577 -20.16 1.34 3.15
C GLU A 577 -20.00 2.62 2.33
N HIS A 578 -20.03 3.77 2.99
CA HIS A 578 -19.87 5.09 2.38
C HIS A 578 -18.82 5.89 3.12
N LEU A 579 -17.76 6.25 2.43
CA LEU A 579 -16.72 7.13 2.95
C LEU A 579 -16.57 8.33 2.01
N TYR A 580 -16.80 9.53 2.56
CA TYR A 580 -16.65 10.79 1.85
C TYR A 580 -15.60 11.66 2.52
N ARG A 581 -14.74 12.29 1.72
CA ARG A 581 -13.81 13.31 2.17
C ARG A 581 -13.88 14.51 1.26
N ALA A 582 -13.75 15.70 1.84
CA ALA A 582 -13.69 16.95 1.11
C ALA A 582 -12.67 17.89 1.76
N GLU A 583 -11.99 18.66 0.93
CA GLU A 583 -11.13 19.76 1.35
C GLU A 583 -11.39 20.97 0.44
N LEU A 584 -11.74 22.10 1.05
CA LEU A 584 -11.85 23.39 0.38
C LEU A 584 -10.63 24.22 0.73
N ARG A 585 -9.75 24.45 -0.24
CA ARG A 585 -8.52 25.23 -0.02
C ARG A 585 -8.58 26.58 -0.74
N TYR A 586 -8.20 27.63 -0.03
CA TYR A 586 -7.97 28.95 -0.59
C TYR A 586 -6.49 29.29 -0.48
N ASP A 587 -5.82 29.53 -1.59
CA ASP A 587 -4.42 29.97 -1.68
C ASP A 587 -4.36 31.45 -2.04
N HIS A 588 -3.91 32.30 -1.12
CA HIS A 588 -3.81 33.73 -1.33
C HIS A 588 -2.51 34.09 -2.08
N PRO A 589 -2.51 35.11 -2.98
CA PRO A 589 -1.30 35.52 -3.72
C PRO A 589 -0.09 35.92 -2.85
N GLN A 590 -0.29 36.32 -1.60
CA GLN A 590 0.77 36.60 -0.62
C GLN A 590 1.34 35.37 0.06
N GLY A 591 0.96 34.14 -0.38
CA GLY A 591 1.51 32.90 0.07
C GLY A 591 0.80 32.24 1.26
N TRP A 592 -0.17 32.87 1.93
CA TRP A 592 -0.94 32.22 2.97
C TRP A 592 -2.08 31.37 2.38
N PHE A 593 -2.47 30.33 3.08
CA PHE A 593 -3.59 29.48 2.69
C PHE A 593 -4.44 29.08 3.90
N VAL A 594 -5.67 28.69 3.61
CA VAL A 594 -6.59 28.08 4.59
C VAL A 594 -7.35 26.95 3.91
N ALA A 595 -7.49 25.81 4.62
CA ALA A 595 -8.08 24.60 4.05
C ALA A 595 -8.91 23.84 5.11
N PRO A 596 -10.20 24.16 5.31
CA PRO A 596 -11.12 23.33 6.04
C PRO A 596 -11.33 21.99 5.31
N SER A 597 -11.46 20.91 6.08
CA SER A 597 -11.68 19.57 5.54
C SER A 597 -12.66 18.79 6.38
N LEU A 598 -13.32 17.82 5.73
CA LEU A 598 -14.29 16.89 6.31
C LEU A 598 -13.90 15.46 5.96
N GLU A 599 -13.97 14.56 6.95
CA GLU A 599 -14.04 13.12 6.74
C GLU A 599 -15.37 12.62 7.31
N TRP A 600 -16.14 11.88 6.51
CA TRP A 600 -17.46 11.41 6.86
C TRP A 600 -17.67 9.94 6.46
N SER A 601 -17.72 9.05 7.48
CA SER A 601 -18.26 7.70 7.38
C SER A 601 -19.77 7.81 7.59
N MET A 602 -20.56 7.74 6.49
CA MET A 602 -21.97 8.14 6.48
C MET A 602 -22.89 7.13 7.16
N ALA A 603 -22.48 5.86 7.23
CA ALA A 603 -23.29 4.77 7.76
C ALA A 603 -22.55 4.03 8.88
N ASP A 604 -23.33 3.36 9.73
CA ASP A 604 -22.78 2.43 10.71
C ASP A 604 -22.17 1.22 10.01
N THR A 605 -21.01 0.77 10.50
CA THR A 605 -20.24 -0.33 9.91
C THR A 605 -20.36 -1.59 10.77
N TYR A 606 -20.63 -2.75 10.14
CA TYR A 606 -20.67 -4.02 10.86
C TYR A 606 -19.31 -4.40 11.44
N VAL A 607 -19.34 -4.97 12.65
CA VAL A 607 -18.15 -5.39 13.42
C VAL A 607 -17.94 -6.90 13.32
N ASP A 608 -19.00 -7.66 13.10
CA ASP A 608 -18.99 -9.11 13.08
C ASP A 608 -19.55 -9.68 11.78
N TYR A 609 -19.08 -10.87 11.42
CA TYR A 609 -19.53 -11.58 10.22
C TYR A 609 -21.01 -12.00 10.30
N ALA A 610 -21.55 -12.19 11.50
CA ALA A 610 -22.97 -12.46 11.72
C ALA A 610 -23.88 -11.22 11.58
N ASN A 611 -23.30 -10.02 11.41
CA ASN A 611 -24.01 -8.75 11.27
C ASN A 611 -24.90 -8.39 12.48
N THR A 612 -24.45 -8.70 13.70
CA THR A 612 -25.21 -8.46 14.94
C THR A 612 -24.78 -7.19 15.69
N LEU A 613 -23.56 -6.68 15.43
CA LEU A 613 -23.01 -5.49 16.07
C LEU A 613 -22.53 -4.48 15.01
N LYS A 614 -22.74 -3.18 15.28
CA LYS A 614 -22.25 -2.09 14.45
C LYS A 614 -21.44 -1.07 15.23
N ALA A 615 -20.40 -0.52 14.60
CA ALA A 615 -19.72 0.69 15.01
C ALA A 615 -20.43 1.90 14.38
N PRO A 616 -20.72 2.98 15.15
CA PRO A 616 -21.41 4.15 14.63
C PRO A 616 -20.62 4.88 13.55
N GLY A 617 -21.31 5.42 12.56
CA GLY A 617 -20.76 6.36 11.60
C GLY A 617 -20.33 7.67 12.26
N TYR A 618 -19.47 8.45 11.60
CA TYR A 618 -18.93 9.68 12.15
C TYR A 618 -18.64 10.73 11.09
N ALA A 619 -18.63 12.00 11.50
CA ALA A 619 -18.14 13.12 10.72
C ALA A 619 -17.12 13.91 11.53
N VAL A 620 -15.93 14.14 10.99
CA VAL A 620 -14.82 14.84 11.62
C VAL A 620 -14.39 16.03 10.76
N TRP A 621 -14.40 17.22 11.36
CA TRP A 621 -13.97 18.44 10.73
C TRP A 621 -12.56 18.81 11.19
N SER A 622 -11.74 19.26 10.24
CA SER A 622 -10.38 19.72 10.49
C SER A 622 -10.11 21.02 9.73
N LEU A 623 -9.10 21.76 10.16
CA LEU A 623 -8.67 23.00 9.52
C LEU A 623 -7.16 23.00 9.40
N ASN A 624 -6.66 23.21 8.20
CA ASN A 624 -5.26 23.45 7.94
C ASN A 624 -5.06 24.88 7.44
N ALA A 625 -4.07 25.58 7.94
CA ALA A 625 -3.70 26.91 7.49
C ALA A 625 -2.18 27.04 7.50
N GLY A 626 -1.64 27.91 6.66
CA GLY A 626 -0.19 28.10 6.63
C GLY A 626 0.22 29.25 5.73
N TRP A 627 1.52 29.34 5.54
CA TRP A 627 2.14 30.37 4.74
C TRP A 627 3.40 29.85 4.07
N ARG A 628 3.56 30.16 2.80
CA ARG A 628 4.76 29.91 2.00
C ARG A 628 5.40 31.24 1.66
N GLY A 629 6.50 31.54 2.35
CA GLY A 629 7.21 32.82 2.23
C GLY A 629 8.33 32.79 1.21
N PRO A 630 8.91 33.96 0.95
CA PRO A 630 10.11 34.07 0.15
C PRO A 630 11.29 33.40 0.86
N GLY A 631 12.32 33.00 0.09
CA GLY A 631 13.50 32.35 0.64
C GLY A 631 13.31 30.90 1.09
N GLY A 632 12.20 30.25 0.63
CA GLY A 632 11.97 28.82 0.86
C GLY A 632 11.42 28.48 2.25
N VAL A 633 11.00 29.46 3.06
CA VAL A 633 10.39 29.20 4.36
C VAL A 633 8.91 28.92 4.20
N SER A 634 8.42 27.86 4.83
CA SER A 634 6.99 27.57 4.95
C SER A 634 6.59 27.24 6.39
N LEU A 635 5.35 27.61 6.72
CA LEU A 635 4.75 27.40 8.03
C LEU A 635 3.38 26.76 7.84
N PHE A 636 2.97 25.86 8.75
CA PHE A 636 1.60 25.39 8.80
C PHE A 636 1.12 25.21 10.25
N VAL A 637 -0.19 25.27 10.42
CA VAL A 637 -0.91 24.84 11.63
C VAL A 637 -2.11 24.03 11.17
N GLU A 638 -2.23 22.82 11.71
CA GLU A 638 -3.35 21.91 11.45
C GLU A 638 -4.08 21.62 12.76
N ALA A 639 -5.37 21.94 12.81
CA ALA A 639 -6.28 21.60 13.89
C ALA A 639 -7.21 20.48 13.44
N ARG A 640 -7.14 19.33 14.09
CA ARG A 640 -7.92 18.12 13.77
C ARG A 640 -9.07 17.95 14.75
N ASN A 641 -10.15 17.33 14.25
CA ASN A 641 -11.34 17.02 15.05
C ASN A 641 -11.83 18.24 15.83
N LEU A 642 -12.12 19.33 15.13
CA LEU A 642 -12.48 20.64 15.72
C LEU A 642 -13.65 20.56 16.72
N ALA A 643 -14.62 19.67 16.45
CA ALA A 643 -15.79 19.46 17.28
C ALA A 643 -15.55 18.53 18.49
N ASP A 644 -14.33 18.01 18.66
CA ASP A 644 -13.98 16.98 19.63
C ASP A 644 -14.93 15.76 19.59
N LYS A 645 -15.29 15.35 18.37
CA LYS A 645 -16.18 14.22 18.12
C LYS A 645 -15.54 12.94 18.67
N ARG A 646 -16.24 12.24 19.53
CA ARG A 646 -15.88 10.88 19.95
C ARG A 646 -16.38 9.91 18.92
N TYR A 647 -15.48 9.06 18.42
CA TYR A 647 -15.77 8.13 17.35
C TYR A 647 -14.80 6.94 17.38
N VAL A 648 -15.15 5.90 16.67
CA VAL A 648 -14.27 4.74 16.45
C VAL A 648 -13.60 4.90 15.10
N SER A 649 -12.26 4.97 15.07
CA SER A 649 -11.49 5.08 13.83
C SER A 649 -11.23 3.74 13.17
N ASN A 650 -11.12 2.68 13.98
CA ASN A 650 -10.74 1.34 13.55
C ASN A 650 -11.28 0.29 14.52
N PHE A 651 -11.52 -0.94 14.07
CA PHE A 651 -11.88 -2.07 14.91
C PHE A 651 -11.53 -3.39 14.22
N SER A 652 -11.41 -4.46 15.00
CA SER A 652 -11.17 -5.80 14.47
C SER A 652 -12.50 -6.54 14.29
N ALA A 653 -12.54 -7.46 13.31
CA ALA A 653 -13.70 -8.31 13.12
C ALA A 653 -13.80 -9.40 14.19
N VAL A 654 -15.02 -9.82 14.53
CA VAL A 654 -15.32 -11.02 15.29
C VAL A 654 -16.32 -11.90 14.51
N THR A 655 -16.47 -13.15 14.89
CA THR A 655 -17.35 -14.09 14.18
C THR A 655 -18.83 -13.75 14.37
N ASN A 656 -19.27 -13.64 15.62
CA ASN A 656 -20.65 -13.31 16.00
C ASN A 656 -20.65 -12.65 17.38
N ALA A 657 -20.88 -11.34 17.41
CA ALA A 657 -20.84 -10.56 18.66
C ALA A 657 -21.97 -10.91 19.65
N SER A 658 -23.06 -11.54 19.16
CA SER A 658 -24.17 -12.00 20.01
C SER A 658 -23.93 -13.38 20.63
N ALA A 659 -22.89 -14.12 20.19
CA ALA A 659 -22.64 -15.45 20.68
C ALA A 659 -21.99 -15.45 22.06
N PRO A 660 -22.39 -16.34 22.97
CA PRO A 660 -21.78 -16.45 24.29
C PRO A 660 -20.26 -16.67 24.22
N GLY A 661 -19.51 -15.91 25.01
CA GLY A 661 -18.05 -16.06 25.12
C GLY A 661 -17.24 -15.38 24.01
N VAL A 662 -17.86 -14.75 23.03
CA VAL A 662 -17.17 -13.92 22.03
C VAL A 662 -16.84 -12.57 22.63
N SER A 663 -15.57 -12.19 22.65
CA SER A 663 -15.14 -10.87 23.10
C SER A 663 -15.45 -9.80 22.07
N THR A 664 -16.07 -8.69 22.50
CA THR A 664 -16.30 -7.49 21.71
C THR A 664 -15.36 -6.34 22.09
N VAL A 665 -14.26 -6.62 22.79
CA VAL A 665 -13.17 -5.66 23.08
C VAL A 665 -12.28 -5.57 21.87
N VAL A 666 -12.72 -4.83 20.84
CA VAL A 666 -12.09 -4.81 19.51
C VAL A 666 -11.99 -3.41 18.91
N PHE A 667 -12.42 -2.36 19.61
CA PHE A 667 -12.53 -1.01 19.08
C PHE A 667 -11.31 -0.15 19.40
N PHE A 668 -10.86 0.63 18.41
CA PHE A 668 -9.81 1.64 18.56
C PHE A 668 -10.44 3.02 18.38
N PRO A 669 -10.45 3.85 19.44
CA PRO A 669 -11.04 5.18 19.37
C PRO A 669 -10.25 6.10 18.46
N GLY A 670 -10.96 6.95 17.72
CA GLY A 670 -10.37 8.00 16.89
C GLY A 670 -9.84 9.15 17.77
N GLU A 671 -8.77 9.79 17.31
CA GLU A 671 -8.13 10.90 18.06
C GLU A 671 -9.12 12.01 18.37
N GLY A 672 -9.05 12.55 19.60
CA GLY A 672 -9.76 13.75 20.02
C GLY A 672 -9.22 15.00 19.33
N ARG A 673 -9.69 16.18 19.78
CA ARG A 673 -9.18 17.45 19.25
C ARG A 673 -7.68 17.56 19.48
N SER A 674 -6.95 17.90 18.38
CA SER A 674 -5.51 18.05 18.41
C SER A 674 -5.06 19.19 17.50
N VAL A 675 -3.89 19.76 17.81
CA VAL A 675 -3.27 20.82 17.02
C VAL A 675 -1.81 20.50 16.79
N PHE A 676 -1.39 20.59 15.54
CA PHE A 676 0.00 20.41 15.11
C PHE A 676 0.46 21.61 14.31
N GLY A 677 1.74 21.95 14.40
CA GLY A 677 2.34 22.99 13.60
C GLY A 677 3.72 22.59 13.13
N GLY A 678 4.17 23.21 12.07
CA GLY A 678 5.51 22.96 11.56
C GLY A 678 6.09 24.14 10.81
N VAL A 679 7.42 24.18 10.78
CA VAL A 679 8.23 25.07 9.98
C VAL A 679 9.14 24.24 9.09
N ALA A 680 9.24 24.63 7.81
CA ALA A 680 10.21 24.04 6.89
C ALA A 680 10.98 25.17 6.18
N TRP A 681 12.26 24.90 5.92
CA TRP A 681 13.15 25.78 5.20
C TRP A 681 13.88 25.00 4.11
N ALA A 682 13.58 25.36 2.86
CA ALA A 682 14.16 24.82 1.64
C ALA A 682 15.21 25.80 1.09
N PHE A 683 16.49 25.42 0.93
CA PHE A 683 17.60 26.31 0.53
C PHE A 683 18.70 25.63 -0.29
#